data_d7de2cae42de04ce2603844d9922198a
#
_entry.id   d7de2cae42de04ce2603844d9922198a
#
_cell.length_a   1.000
_cell.length_b   1.000
_cell.length_c   1.000
_cell.angle_alpha   90.00
_cell.angle_beta   90.00
_cell.angle_gamma   90.00
#
_symmetry.space_group_name_H-M   'P 1'
#
loop_
_entity.id
_entity.type
_entity.pdbx_description
1 polymer ?
#
loop_
_entity_poly.entity_id
_entity_poly.type
_entity_poly.pdbx_seq_one_letter_code
_entity_poly.pdbx_strand_id
1 'polypeptide(L)'
;MSDCFYLFEVLDHLTLDRTPGPVPERVGGLVGLKLLHLHLHGLFRSQDLELGRDADTGGQTLYVLELARSLANRAEVAHVEVVTRLIQDRRVSLDYSKPLEPIAPCASIRRFSFGPRRYLRKEQLWPYLDELADQLVRHLRDSDNRPDWIHAHYADAGYVGALVSRRLGIPLAYTGHSLGREKLRRLLAAGGEHEQIEQNYSISRRIDAEELALAHSDLVITSTRQERDEQYARYGCFNPDHAEVVPPGVDSRRFHPQGNSDEFTEVSELLSSFLREPERPPLLAICRADRRKNIPALVEAFGRSAVLRQRHNLVLVLGNREDSRQMDRQQREVFQQIFDLVDRYDLYGSVAYPKHHRLDQVPAIYRWAAAQRGLFINPALTEPFGLTLLEAAASGLPMVATDDGGPREILSRCDNGLVVDVTDRESLQDGLERAGADRDRWRRWSDNGVEAVSRHYSWDAHVCGYLALMQERLKRSSTVTVSSQLLATPLGLSPFGSRLLLLDLDSSLEQPDLKDLQSLRQQLTAPSAQAAQTSFGITTGRPLGVARQRFSELHLPDPQVWITQAGTQIHYGEEEQADRFWQAQISVDWQRESVEQTLSDLGDHIKLQKPEHQGQFKVSYLLEQPGPSVLPLIRQRLRQSGLHARPQLRCHWFLDVLPMRASLSEAIRFLSLRWGLPLEHILVVASQQGDAELVQGLPAAVVTADHDPCLDGCRHQQRVYFANRSRLMGVLEGLQHYRFLNARSRLD
;
A
#
# COMPACT_ATOMS: atom_id res chain seq x y z
N MET A 1 19.99 -50.36 -12.96
CA MET A 1 18.60 -50.58 -13.37
C MET A 1 17.87 -51.15 -12.17
N SER A 2 17.55 -50.41 -11.17
CA SER A 2 16.74 -50.83 -10.03
C SER A 2 16.50 -49.69 -9.03
N ASP A 3 16.14 -48.48 -9.50
CA ASP A 3 15.77 -47.36 -8.61
C ASP A 3 14.84 -46.36 -9.29
N CYS A 4 14.01 -46.81 -10.21
CA CYS A 4 13.04 -45.96 -10.92
C CYS A 4 11.57 -46.43 -10.79
N PHE A 5 11.26 -47.32 -9.86
CA PHE A 5 9.89 -47.87 -9.71
C PHE A 5 9.17 -47.51 -8.42
N TYR A 6 9.74 -46.64 -7.57
CA TYR A 6 9.12 -46.25 -6.29
C TYR A 6 8.43 -44.88 -6.28
N LEU A 7 8.33 -44.21 -7.42
CA LEU A 7 7.70 -42.89 -7.54
C LEU A 7 6.32 -42.87 -8.20
N PHE A 8 5.80 -44.04 -8.61
CA PHE A 8 4.49 -44.13 -9.26
C PHE A 8 3.37 -44.73 -8.40
N GLU A 9 3.69 -45.34 -7.25
CA GLU A 9 2.67 -45.93 -6.36
C GLU A 9 2.16 -45.01 -5.23
N VAL A 10 2.64 -43.79 -5.11
CA VAL A 10 2.15 -42.83 -4.09
C VAL A 10 1.14 -41.81 -4.65
N LEU A 11 0.87 -41.85 -5.96
CA LEU A 11 -0.10 -40.91 -6.60
C LEU A 11 -1.52 -41.51 -6.77
N ASP A 12 -1.74 -42.78 -6.50
CA ASP A 12 -3.06 -43.43 -6.70
C ASP A 12 -3.92 -43.54 -5.42
N HIS A 13 -3.50 -43.00 -4.28
CA HIS A 13 -4.28 -43.03 -3.03
C HIS A 13 -4.72 -41.66 -2.52
N LEU A 14 -4.75 -40.61 -3.37
CA LEU A 14 -5.33 -39.30 -3.05
C LEU A 14 -6.51 -38.90 -3.94
N THR A 15 -7.28 -39.85 -4.41
CA THR A 15 -8.65 -39.59 -4.83
C THR A 15 -9.53 -39.56 -3.57
N LEU A 16 -9.45 -38.47 -2.84
CA LEU A 16 -10.50 -38.10 -1.91
C LEU A 16 -11.70 -37.62 -2.75
N ASP A 17 -12.63 -38.50 -2.88
CA ASP A 17 -14.03 -38.26 -3.23
C ASP A 17 -14.60 -37.19 -2.29
N ARG A 18 -14.40 -35.89 -2.64
CA ARG A 18 -15.13 -34.79 -2.08
C ARG A 18 -16.10 -34.32 -3.14
N THR A 19 -17.30 -34.91 -3.09
CA THR A 19 -18.48 -34.21 -3.59
C THR A 19 -18.40 -32.77 -3.11
N PRO A 20 -18.50 -31.78 -3.99
CA PRO A 20 -18.59 -30.38 -3.57
C PRO A 20 -19.80 -30.31 -2.64
N GLY A 21 -19.59 -29.82 -1.41
CA GLY A 21 -20.67 -29.49 -0.51
C GLY A 21 -21.65 -28.55 -1.22
N PRO A 22 -22.94 -28.54 -0.84
CA PRO A 22 -23.96 -27.78 -1.54
C PRO A 22 -23.51 -26.34 -1.65
N VAL A 23 -23.38 -25.84 -2.90
CA VAL A 23 -23.27 -24.40 -3.21
C VAL A 23 -24.43 -23.75 -2.48
N PRO A 24 -24.20 -22.73 -1.64
CA PRO A 24 -25.29 -22.06 -0.94
C PRO A 24 -26.31 -21.61 -1.97
N GLU A 25 -27.54 -22.10 -1.86
CA GLU A 25 -28.65 -21.70 -2.71
C GLU A 25 -28.79 -20.15 -2.65
N ARG A 26 -28.94 -19.56 -3.81
CA ARG A 26 -29.18 -18.14 -4.00
C ARG A 26 -30.41 -17.72 -3.21
N VAL A 27 -30.22 -17.05 -2.09
CA VAL A 27 -31.29 -16.36 -1.40
C VAL A 27 -31.48 -15.02 -2.10
N GLY A 28 -32.53 -14.94 -2.92
CA GLY A 28 -33.03 -13.67 -3.45
C GLY A 28 -32.12 -12.91 -4.41
N GLY A 29 -31.60 -13.52 -5.48
CA GLY A 29 -31.08 -12.76 -6.65
C GLY A 29 -29.80 -11.93 -6.49
N LEU A 30 -29.22 -11.81 -5.31
CA LEU A 30 -27.96 -11.08 -5.04
C LEU A 30 -26.78 -12.07 -5.12
N VAL A 31 -25.96 -11.92 -6.15
CA VAL A 31 -24.65 -12.54 -6.20
C VAL A 31 -23.82 -11.87 -5.09
N GLY A 32 -23.28 -12.63 -4.12
CA GLY A 32 -22.45 -12.09 -3.04
C GLY A 32 -21.20 -11.39 -3.59
N LEU A 33 -20.72 -10.36 -2.87
CA LEU A 33 -19.58 -9.54 -3.27
C LEU A 33 -18.28 -10.35 -3.27
N LYS A 34 -17.44 -10.13 -4.28
CA LYS A 34 -16.07 -10.62 -4.37
C LYS A 34 -15.12 -9.49 -4.05
N LEU A 35 -14.30 -9.64 -3.03
CA LEU A 35 -13.43 -8.59 -2.50
C LEU A 35 -11.96 -8.99 -2.64
N LEU A 36 -11.14 -8.08 -3.16
CA LEU A 36 -9.69 -8.23 -3.27
C LEU A 36 -9.00 -7.25 -2.31
N HIS A 37 -8.29 -7.76 -1.33
CA HIS A 37 -7.46 -6.97 -0.43
C HIS A 37 -6.00 -7.03 -0.84
N LEU A 38 -5.32 -5.89 -0.89
CA LEU A 38 -3.89 -5.80 -1.16
C LEU A 38 -3.14 -5.46 0.14
N HIS A 39 -2.26 -6.36 0.57
CA HIS A 39 -1.38 -6.20 1.75
C HIS A 39 0.00 -6.75 1.41
N LEU A 40 0.97 -5.87 1.05
CA LEU A 40 2.16 -6.28 0.31
C LEU A 40 3.42 -6.44 1.16
N HIS A 41 3.56 -5.68 2.24
CA HIS A 41 4.73 -5.73 3.11
C HIS A 41 4.47 -6.51 4.41
N GLY A 42 5.55 -6.87 5.11
CA GLY A 42 5.49 -7.68 6.31
C GLY A 42 5.29 -9.17 6.04
N LEU A 43 5.23 -9.94 7.10
CA LEU A 43 5.02 -11.39 7.07
C LEU A 43 3.54 -11.69 7.32
N PHE A 44 2.83 -12.10 6.28
CA PHE A 44 1.38 -12.32 6.31
C PHE A 44 1.02 -13.79 6.07
N ARG A 45 0.38 -14.41 7.06
CA ARG A 45 -0.16 -15.78 7.01
C ARG A 45 -1.45 -15.89 7.82
N SER A 46 -2.21 -16.97 7.61
CA SER A 46 -3.54 -17.13 8.20
C SER A 46 -3.52 -17.47 9.69
N GLN A 47 -2.46 -18.06 10.20
CA GLN A 47 -2.31 -18.47 11.61
C GLN A 47 -0.95 -18.08 12.16
N ASP A 48 -0.83 -17.98 13.47
CA ASP A 48 0.42 -17.71 14.20
C ASP A 48 1.21 -16.52 13.63
N LEU A 49 0.53 -15.37 13.49
CA LEU A 49 1.17 -14.14 13.04
C LEU A 49 2.36 -13.77 13.91
N GLU A 50 3.50 -13.48 13.29
CA GLU A 50 4.73 -13.09 13.99
C GLU A 50 4.74 -11.58 14.32
N LEU A 51 3.68 -11.10 15.01
CA LEU A 51 3.52 -9.68 15.31
C LEU A 51 4.69 -9.13 16.12
N GLY A 52 5.25 -8.00 15.67
CA GLY A 52 6.36 -7.33 16.35
C GLY A 52 7.74 -7.93 16.05
N ARG A 53 7.84 -8.95 15.19
CA ARG A 53 9.11 -9.51 14.74
C ARG A 53 9.99 -8.47 14.05
N ASP A 54 9.37 -7.60 13.27
CA ASP A 54 10.01 -6.47 12.61
C ASP A 54 9.05 -5.26 12.55
N ALA A 55 9.53 -4.15 12.00
CA ALA A 55 8.75 -2.91 11.90
C ALA A 55 7.56 -3.01 10.92
N ASP A 56 7.55 -4.00 10.03
CA ASP A 56 6.57 -4.17 8.96
C ASP A 56 5.48 -5.18 9.31
N THR A 57 5.72 -6.06 10.31
CA THR A 57 4.78 -7.10 10.76
C THR A 57 4.11 -6.65 12.06
N GLY A 58 3.03 -5.92 11.97
CA GLY A 58 2.39 -5.28 13.14
C GLY A 58 0.87 -5.23 13.06
N GLY A 59 0.29 -4.19 13.65
CA GLY A 59 -1.17 -4.02 13.78
C GLY A 59 -1.93 -4.03 12.46
N GLN A 60 -1.36 -3.50 11.38
CA GLN A 60 -1.95 -3.57 10.04
C GLN A 60 -2.13 -5.02 9.57
N THR A 61 -1.12 -5.88 9.79
CA THR A 61 -1.18 -7.30 9.42
C THR A 61 -2.33 -8.01 10.13
N LEU A 62 -2.49 -7.76 11.44
CA LEU A 62 -3.61 -8.29 12.23
C LEU A 62 -4.95 -7.74 11.72
N TYR A 63 -5.04 -6.43 11.48
CA TYR A 63 -6.26 -5.78 10.97
C TYR A 63 -6.74 -6.42 9.66
N VAL A 64 -5.85 -6.59 8.68
CA VAL A 64 -6.21 -7.17 7.38
C VAL A 64 -6.68 -8.62 7.50
N LEU A 65 -6.03 -9.41 8.37
CA LEU A 65 -6.42 -10.79 8.61
C LEU A 65 -7.80 -10.89 9.27
N GLU A 66 -8.05 -10.12 10.33
CA GLU A 66 -9.33 -10.14 11.03
C GLU A 66 -10.48 -9.57 10.17
N LEU A 67 -10.20 -8.55 9.36
CA LEU A 67 -11.15 -8.03 8.38
C LEU A 67 -11.54 -9.12 7.37
N ALA A 68 -10.55 -9.83 6.79
CA ALA A 68 -10.80 -10.90 5.83
C ALA A 68 -11.61 -12.07 6.45
N ARG A 69 -11.29 -12.45 7.69
CA ARG A 69 -12.05 -13.48 8.45
C ARG A 69 -13.49 -13.06 8.70
N SER A 70 -13.68 -11.82 9.12
CA SER A 70 -14.99 -11.30 9.47
C SER A 70 -15.88 -11.12 8.24
N LEU A 71 -15.31 -10.66 7.13
CA LEU A 71 -15.99 -10.58 5.82
C LEU A 71 -16.42 -11.95 5.31
N ALA A 72 -15.56 -12.97 5.44
CA ALA A 72 -15.85 -14.33 5.01
C ALA A 72 -17.05 -14.99 5.75
N ASN A 73 -17.44 -14.46 6.90
CA ASN A 73 -18.58 -14.94 7.69
C ASN A 73 -19.90 -14.22 7.29
N ARG A 74 -19.89 -13.33 6.31
CA ARG A 74 -21.06 -12.56 5.89
C ARG A 74 -21.74 -13.20 4.69
N ALA A 75 -23.06 -13.32 4.74
CA ALA A 75 -23.86 -13.86 3.62
C ALA A 75 -23.77 -13.00 2.35
N GLU A 76 -23.50 -11.69 2.51
CA GLU A 76 -23.35 -10.73 1.42
C GLU A 76 -22.01 -10.87 0.67
N VAL A 77 -21.06 -11.68 1.17
CA VAL A 77 -19.72 -11.87 0.62
C VAL A 77 -19.57 -13.26 0.04
N ALA A 78 -19.29 -13.32 -1.27
CA ALA A 78 -19.05 -14.59 -1.96
C ALA A 78 -17.60 -15.07 -1.78
N HIS A 79 -16.63 -14.16 -1.82
CA HIS A 79 -15.21 -14.49 -1.65
C HIS A 79 -14.37 -13.29 -1.23
N VAL A 80 -13.35 -13.54 -0.41
CA VAL A 80 -12.31 -12.56 -0.04
C VAL A 80 -10.95 -13.13 -0.42
N GLU A 81 -10.22 -12.45 -1.28
CA GLU A 81 -8.85 -12.81 -1.60
C GLU A 81 -7.89 -11.72 -1.05
N VAL A 82 -6.92 -12.13 -0.24
CA VAL A 82 -5.85 -11.22 0.23
C VAL A 82 -4.60 -11.50 -0.58
N VAL A 83 -4.18 -10.51 -1.36
CA VAL A 83 -2.95 -10.58 -2.16
C VAL A 83 -1.77 -10.08 -1.36
N THR A 84 -0.71 -10.86 -1.36
CA THR A 84 0.57 -10.52 -0.71
C THR A 84 1.75 -11.08 -1.49
N ARG A 85 2.95 -10.87 -0.98
CA ARG A 85 4.21 -11.30 -1.61
C ARG A 85 4.55 -12.75 -1.26
N LEU A 86 4.98 -13.52 -2.27
CA LEU A 86 5.59 -14.84 -2.07
C LEU A 86 7.04 -14.66 -1.61
N ILE A 87 7.37 -15.27 -0.46
CA ILE A 87 8.70 -15.14 0.17
C ILE A 87 9.30 -16.52 0.32
N GLN A 88 10.54 -16.67 -0.19
CA GLN A 88 11.38 -17.86 -0.02
C GLN A 88 12.70 -17.42 0.61
N ASP A 89 12.74 -17.37 1.93
CA ASP A 89 13.91 -16.95 2.71
C ASP A 89 14.15 -17.93 3.84
N ARG A 90 15.40 -18.36 4.03
CA ARG A 90 15.79 -19.32 5.09
C ARG A 90 15.54 -18.79 6.51
N ARG A 91 15.34 -17.48 6.65
CA ARG A 91 15.13 -16.79 7.94
C ARG A 91 13.67 -16.74 8.37
N VAL A 92 12.73 -17.16 7.51
CA VAL A 92 11.28 -17.13 7.78
C VAL A 92 10.64 -18.49 7.52
N SER A 93 9.42 -18.70 8.01
CA SER A 93 8.67 -19.94 7.80
C SER A 93 8.45 -20.25 6.31
N LEU A 94 8.44 -21.54 5.97
CA LEU A 94 8.08 -22.02 4.64
C LEU A 94 6.61 -21.69 4.25
N ASP A 95 5.76 -21.37 5.22
CA ASP A 95 4.37 -20.96 4.96
C ASP A 95 4.29 -19.76 4.01
N TYR A 96 5.23 -18.84 4.10
CA TYR A 96 5.28 -17.66 3.22
C TYR A 96 5.65 -17.97 1.76
N SER A 97 6.05 -19.20 1.46
CA SER A 97 6.34 -19.68 0.10
C SER A 97 5.17 -20.42 -0.57
N LYS A 98 4.06 -20.64 0.16
CA LYS A 98 2.85 -21.25 -0.39
C LYS A 98 2.12 -20.24 -1.29
N PRO A 99 1.87 -20.54 -2.58
CA PRO A 99 1.18 -19.61 -3.48
C PRO A 99 -0.25 -19.29 -3.05
N LEU A 100 -0.93 -20.26 -2.45
CA LEU A 100 -2.31 -20.14 -1.97
C LEU A 100 -2.41 -20.71 -0.55
N GLU A 101 -3.10 -19.98 0.34
CA GLU A 101 -3.31 -20.39 1.72
C GLU A 101 -4.73 -20.02 2.17
N PRO A 102 -5.54 -20.96 2.73
CA PRO A 102 -6.87 -20.65 3.21
C PRO A 102 -6.83 -19.81 4.50
N ILE A 103 -7.75 -18.85 4.62
CA ILE A 103 -8.02 -18.10 5.86
C ILE A 103 -9.31 -18.63 6.51
N ALA A 104 -10.36 -18.82 5.68
CA ALA A 104 -11.69 -19.29 6.04
C ALA A 104 -12.33 -19.94 4.81
N PRO A 105 -13.52 -20.56 4.90
CA PRO A 105 -14.16 -21.23 3.74
C PRO A 105 -14.29 -20.35 2.50
N CYS A 106 -14.58 -19.06 2.68
CA CYS A 106 -14.72 -18.08 1.58
C CYS A 106 -13.59 -17.03 1.58
N ALA A 107 -12.44 -17.29 2.23
CA ALA A 107 -11.33 -16.37 2.24
C ALA A 107 -9.98 -17.07 2.08
N SER A 108 -9.08 -16.48 1.28
CA SER A 108 -7.76 -17.03 1.02
C SER A 108 -6.68 -15.93 0.89
N ILE A 109 -5.43 -16.34 1.12
CA ILE A 109 -4.24 -15.56 0.81
C ILE A 109 -3.68 -16.09 -0.51
N ARG A 110 -3.49 -15.18 -1.48
CA ARG A 110 -2.78 -15.48 -2.72
C ARG A 110 -1.45 -14.74 -2.73
N ARG A 111 -0.36 -15.47 -2.98
CA ARG A 111 0.98 -14.88 -3.02
C ARG A 111 1.52 -14.83 -4.44
N PHE A 112 1.94 -13.62 -4.84
CA PHE A 112 2.61 -13.38 -6.11
C PHE A 112 4.13 -13.27 -5.91
N SER A 113 4.87 -13.85 -6.86
CA SER A 113 6.33 -13.69 -6.90
C SER A 113 6.68 -12.46 -7.71
N PHE A 114 7.22 -11.45 -7.04
CA PHE A 114 7.74 -10.24 -7.67
C PHE A 114 9.00 -9.77 -6.94
N GLY A 115 9.98 -9.29 -7.70
CA GLY A 115 11.30 -8.97 -7.21
C GLY A 115 12.05 -10.17 -6.60
N PRO A 116 13.10 -9.94 -5.80
CA PRO A 116 13.89 -11.00 -5.15
C PRO A 116 13.04 -11.84 -4.20
N ARG A 117 13.20 -13.16 -4.21
CA ARG A 117 12.39 -14.08 -3.38
C ARG A 117 12.65 -13.99 -1.87
N ARG A 118 13.78 -13.38 -1.43
CA ARG A 118 14.07 -13.14 -0.01
C ARG A 118 13.09 -12.12 0.60
N TYR A 119 12.97 -12.10 1.93
CA TYR A 119 12.25 -11.06 2.63
C TYR A 119 12.84 -9.67 2.32
N LEU A 120 11.98 -8.71 2.02
CA LEU A 120 12.32 -7.30 1.79
C LEU A 120 11.50 -6.43 2.73
N ARG A 121 12.12 -5.39 3.27
CA ARG A 121 11.41 -4.33 3.99
C ARG A 121 10.57 -3.50 3.00
N LYS A 122 9.52 -2.87 3.48
CA LYS A 122 8.58 -2.09 2.64
C LYS A 122 9.28 -1.01 1.80
N GLU A 123 10.32 -0.36 2.33
CA GLU A 123 11.07 0.66 1.61
C GLU A 123 11.82 0.08 0.39
N GLN A 124 12.05 -1.23 0.35
CA GLN A 124 12.74 -1.94 -0.71
C GLN A 124 11.79 -2.54 -1.77
N LEU A 125 10.47 -2.44 -1.58
CA LEU A 125 9.48 -3.02 -2.50
C LEU A 125 9.21 -2.14 -3.73
N TRP A 126 9.42 -0.85 -3.62
CA TRP A 126 9.05 0.14 -4.65
C TRP A 126 9.48 -0.21 -6.08
N PRO A 127 10.68 -0.73 -6.35
CA PRO A 127 11.12 -1.06 -7.71
C PRO A 127 10.36 -2.23 -8.36
N TYR A 128 9.60 -3.00 -7.59
CA TYR A 128 8.96 -4.23 -8.04
C TYR A 128 7.43 -4.16 -8.06
N LEU A 129 6.82 -3.03 -7.67
CA LEU A 129 5.37 -2.90 -7.55
C LEU A 129 4.67 -2.88 -8.91
N ASP A 130 5.29 -2.33 -9.95
CA ASP A 130 4.76 -2.37 -11.31
C ASP A 130 4.68 -3.79 -11.87
N GLU A 131 5.67 -4.63 -11.55
CA GLU A 131 5.67 -6.06 -11.91
C GLU A 131 4.45 -6.76 -11.28
N LEU A 132 4.16 -6.51 -9.99
CA LEU A 132 2.97 -7.03 -9.32
C LEU A 132 1.69 -6.51 -9.96
N ALA A 133 1.61 -5.19 -10.26
CA ALA A 133 0.43 -4.60 -10.87
C ALA A 133 0.12 -5.25 -12.23
N ASP A 134 1.14 -5.47 -13.07
CA ASP A 134 1.01 -6.13 -14.36
C ASP A 134 0.58 -7.60 -14.22
N GLN A 135 1.14 -8.34 -13.24
CA GLN A 135 0.73 -9.73 -12.94
C GLN A 135 -0.71 -9.80 -12.43
N LEU A 136 -1.13 -8.88 -11.56
CA LEU A 136 -2.49 -8.82 -11.05
C LEU A 136 -3.50 -8.50 -12.16
N VAL A 137 -3.21 -7.52 -13.01
CA VAL A 137 -4.07 -7.20 -14.16
C VAL A 137 -4.29 -8.43 -15.04
N ARG A 138 -3.21 -9.18 -15.34
CA ARG A 138 -3.32 -10.44 -16.08
C ARG A 138 -4.18 -11.46 -15.34
N HIS A 139 -3.90 -11.70 -14.06
CA HIS A 139 -4.62 -12.67 -13.25
C HIS A 139 -6.12 -12.36 -13.18
N LEU A 140 -6.49 -11.11 -12.91
CA LEU A 140 -7.88 -10.71 -12.75
C LEU A 140 -8.64 -10.61 -14.08
N ARG A 141 -7.93 -10.41 -15.20
CA ARG A 141 -8.52 -10.45 -16.53
C ARG A 141 -8.89 -11.85 -16.97
N ASP A 142 -8.00 -12.83 -16.74
CA ASP A 142 -8.17 -14.23 -17.15
C ASP A 142 -9.02 -15.03 -16.14
N SER A 143 -9.43 -14.41 -15.04
CA SER A 143 -10.14 -15.05 -13.95
C SER A 143 -11.64 -14.81 -14.05
N ASP A 144 -12.44 -15.88 -13.98
CA ASP A 144 -13.89 -15.81 -13.76
C ASP A 144 -14.24 -15.17 -12.40
N ASN A 145 -13.22 -14.96 -11.56
CA ASN A 145 -13.31 -14.38 -10.23
C ASN A 145 -12.87 -12.92 -10.15
N ARG A 146 -13.18 -12.11 -11.17
CA ARG A 146 -12.96 -10.66 -11.12
C ARG A 146 -13.63 -10.08 -9.87
N PRO A 147 -12.91 -9.31 -9.03
CA PRO A 147 -13.49 -8.72 -7.82
C PRO A 147 -14.42 -7.56 -8.15
N ASP A 148 -15.41 -7.34 -7.29
CA ASP A 148 -16.28 -6.16 -7.34
C ASP A 148 -15.61 -4.94 -6.74
N TRP A 149 -14.66 -5.14 -5.79
CA TRP A 149 -13.88 -4.11 -5.12
C TRP A 149 -12.42 -4.54 -4.91
N ILE A 150 -11.52 -3.56 -5.02
CA ILE A 150 -10.14 -3.65 -4.54
C ILE A 150 -10.05 -2.81 -3.27
N HIS A 151 -9.52 -3.34 -2.17
CA HIS A 151 -9.15 -2.58 -0.99
C HIS A 151 -7.65 -2.65 -0.75
N ALA A 152 -6.99 -1.51 -0.85
CA ALA A 152 -5.54 -1.40 -0.70
C ALA A 152 -5.18 -0.87 0.69
N HIS A 153 -4.26 -1.57 1.36
CA HIS A 153 -3.80 -1.27 2.71
C HIS A 153 -2.36 -0.76 2.70
N TYR A 154 -2.17 0.52 3.02
CA TYR A 154 -0.91 1.23 3.02
C TYR A 154 -0.47 1.72 1.62
N ALA A 155 0.61 2.53 1.57
CA ALA A 155 1.07 3.24 0.39
C ALA A 155 1.49 2.33 -0.78
N ASP A 156 2.23 1.25 -0.52
CA ASP A 156 2.67 0.29 -1.52
C ASP A 156 1.50 -0.44 -2.18
N ALA A 157 0.56 -0.91 -1.38
CA ALA A 157 -0.68 -1.51 -1.87
C ALA A 157 -1.59 -0.47 -2.54
N GLY A 158 -1.65 0.75 -2.02
CA GLY A 158 -2.37 1.88 -2.62
C GLY A 158 -1.89 2.19 -4.03
N TYR A 159 -0.57 2.21 -4.23
CA TYR A 159 0.04 2.37 -5.55
C TYR A 159 -0.42 1.28 -6.53
N VAL A 160 -0.26 0.00 -6.15
CA VAL A 160 -0.67 -1.14 -6.98
C VAL A 160 -2.18 -1.13 -7.22
N GLY A 161 -2.97 -0.88 -6.16
CA GLY A 161 -4.44 -0.80 -6.24
C GLY A 161 -4.92 0.26 -7.22
N ALA A 162 -4.34 1.45 -7.21
CA ALA A 162 -4.66 2.52 -8.16
C ALA A 162 -4.34 2.13 -9.62
N LEU A 163 -3.20 1.47 -9.86
CA LEU A 163 -2.84 0.98 -11.20
C LEU A 163 -3.82 -0.09 -11.70
N VAL A 164 -4.14 -1.07 -10.87
CA VAL A 164 -5.04 -2.17 -11.25
C VAL A 164 -6.48 -1.68 -11.42
N SER A 165 -6.97 -0.86 -10.47
CA SER A 165 -8.30 -0.24 -10.50
C SER A 165 -8.54 0.49 -11.82
N ARG A 166 -7.66 1.42 -12.18
CA ARG A 166 -7.82 2.22 -13.39
C ARG A 166 -7.72 1.40 -14.68
N ARG A 167 -6.86 0.35 -14.71
CA ARG A 167 -6.68 -0.49 -15.90
C ARG A 167 -7.85 -1.44 -16.13
N LEU A 168 -8.48 -1.92 -15.08
CA LEU A 168 -9.61 -2.86 -15.14
C LEU A 168 -10.97 -2.22 -14.89
N GLY A 169 -11.03 -0.96 -14.46
CA GLY A 169 -12.28 -0.29 -14.08
C GLY A 169 -12.96 -0.96 -12.88
N ILE A 170 -12.18 -1.37 -11.88
CA ILE A 170 -12.66 -1.94 -10.63
C ILE A 170 -12.57 -0.86 -9.56
N PRO A 171 -13.63 -0.55 -8.78
CA PRO A 171 -13.58 0.48 -7.75
C PRO A 171 -12.53 0.17 -6.69
N LEU A 172 -11.90 1.25 -6.16
CA LEU A 172 -10.81 1.19 -5.18
C LEU A 172 -11.25 1.76 -3.83
N ALA A 173 -11.09 0.97 -2.78
CA ALA A 173 -11.05 1.45 -1.40
C ALA A 173 -9.59 1.55 -0.93
N TYR A 174 -9.28 2.57 -0.13
CA TYR A 174 -7.94 2.80 0.39
C TYR A 174 -7.92 3.06 1.89
N THR A 175 -7.01 2.40 2.61
CA THR A 175 -6.69 2.67 4.02
C THR A 175 -5.19 2.85 4.19
N GLY A 176 -4.76 4.04 4.64
CA GLY A 176 -3.34 4.38 4.77
C GLY A 176 -2.63 3.71 5.95
N HIS A 177 -3.36 3.37 7.04
CA HIS A 177 -2.87 2.83 8.33
C HIS A 177 -1.83 3.70 9.03
N SER A 178 -1.03 4.41 8.28
CA SER A 178 -0.04 5.38 8.68
C SER A 178 0.29 6.23 7.46
N LEU A 179 0.40 7.54 7.61
CA LEU A 179 0.51 8.46 6.50
C LEU A 179 1.90 9.07 6.39
N GLY A 180 2.45 9.16 5.17
CA GLY A 180 3.79 9.63 4.87
C GLY A 180 4.02 11.09 5.25
N ARG A 181 3.05 11.98 4.94
CA ARG A 181 3.13 13.40 5.29
C ARG A 181 3.18 13.61 6.81
N GLU A 182 2.39 12.87 7.57
CA GLU A 182 2.42 12.95 9.03
C GLU A 182 3.72 12.36 9.60
N LYS A 183 4.21 11.25 9.05
CA LYS A 183 5.51 10.68 9.41
C LYS A 183 6.64 11.67 9.15
N LEU A 184 6.68 12.31 7.98
CA LEU A 184 7.68 13.31 7.61
C LEU A 184 7.66 14.50 8.60
N ARG A 185 6.46 15.05 8.86
CA ARG A 185 6.29 16.19 9.79
C ARG A 185 6.85 15.84 11.18
N ARG A 186 6.55 14.66 11.72
CA ARG A 186 7.03 14.23 13.04
C ARG A 186 8.53 14.00 13.07
N LEU A 187 9.11 13.44 12.02
CA LEU A 187 10.56 13.22 11.95
C LEU A 187 11.33 14.54 11.86
N LEU A 188 10.83 15.51 11.10
CA LEU A 188 11.41 16.84 11.02
C LEU A 188 11.28 17.60 12.36
N ALA A 189 10.11 17.53 13.01
CA ALA A 189 9.89 18.12 14.35
C ALA A 189 10.81 17.51 15.42
N ALA A 190 11.23 16.25 15.25
CA ALA A 190 12.21 15.60 16.12
C ALA A 190 13.68 15.91 15.77
N GLY A 191 13.93 16.85 14.84
CA GLY A 191 15.27 17.29 14.46
C GLY A 191 15.94 16.42 13.38
N GLY A 192 15.18 15.56 12.68
CA GLY A 192 15.70 14.76 11.56
C GLY A 192 16.00 15.62 10.33
N GLU A 193 17.07 15.31 9.61
CA GLU A 193 17.41 15.96 8.35
C GLU A 193 16.62 15.33 7.19
N HIS A 194 16.10 16.14 6.28
CA HIS A 194 15.25 15.69 5.18
C HIS A 194 15.93 14.65 4.30
N GLU A 195 17.20 14.84 3.98
CA GLU A 195 17.98 13.92 3.14
C GLU A 195 18.13 12.54 3.79
N GLN A 196 18.41 12.50 5.09
CA GLN A 196 18.52 11.25 5.84
C GLN A 196 17.16 10.54 5.97
N ILE A 197 16.07 11.30 6.10
CA ILE A 197 14.70 10.75 6.11
C ILE A 197 14.39 10.12 4.75
N GLU A 198 14.74 10.79 3.65
CA GLU A 198 14.55 10.26 2.29
C GLU A 198 15.32 8.96 2.06
N GLN A 199 16.59 8.91 2.42
CA GLN A 199 17.43 7.71 2.30
C GLN A 199 16.90 6.53 3.10
N ASN A 200 16.39 6.78 4.33
CA ASN A 200 15.93 5.71 5.22
C ASN A 200 14.52 5.21 4.90
N TYR A 201 13.64 6.07 4.37
CA TYR A 201 12.20 5.78 4.29
C TYR A 201 11.61 5.94 2.89
N SER A 202 12.38 6.42 1.91
CA SER A 202 11.88 6.77 0.56
C SER A 202 10.57 7.58 0.66
N ILE A 203 10.60 8.60 1.55
CA ILE A 203 9.38 9.26 2.02
C ILE A 203 8.67 10.03 0.91
N SER A 204 9.41 10.61 -0.03
CA SER A 204 8.84 11.31 -1.19
C SER A 204 8.08 10.36 -2.08
N ARG A 205 8.65 9.19 -2.41
CA ARG A 205 7.99 8.16 -3.22
C ARG A 205 6.75 7.60 -2.52
N ARG A 206 6.83 7.42 -1.20
CA ARG A 206 5.68 7.01 -0.40
C ARG A 206 4.54 8.03 -0.48
N ILE A 207 4.82 9.32 -0.30
CA ILE A 207 3.82 10.40 -0.38
C ILE A 207 3.21 10.46 -1.79
N ASP A 208 4.00 10.33 -2.84
CA ASP A 208 3.51 10.31 -4.23
C ASP A 208 2.58 9.11 -4.48
N ALA A 209 2.89 7.95 -3.92
CA ALA A 209 2.04 6.77 -3.98
C ALA A 209 0.70 6.95 -3.24
N GLU A 210 0.73 7.59 -2.07
CA GLU A 210 -0.47 7.93 -1.30
C GLU A 210 -1.34 8.96 -2.05
N GLU A 211 -0.73 9.99 -2.67
CA GLU A 211 -1.46 10.93 -3.54
C GLU A 211 -2.12 10.21 -4.73
N LEU A 212 -1.41 9.27 -5.37
CA LEU A 212 -1.96 8.48 -6.47
C LEU A 212 -3.13 7.61 -5.99
N ALA A 213 -2.99 6.94 -4.85
CA ALA A 213 -4.05 6.12 -4.27
C ALA A 213 -5.29 6.97 -3.98
N LEU A 214 -5.13 8.14 -3.34
CA LEU A 214 -6.22 9.07 -3.03
C LEU A 214 -6.90 9.62 -4.27
N ALA A 215 -6.15 9.96 -5.32
CA ALA A 215 -6.69 10.43 -6.58
C ALA A 215 -7.59 9.41 -7.31
N HIS A 216 -7.43 8.11 -7.00
CA HIS A 216 -8.15 7.03 -7.67
C HIS A 216 -9.11 6.27 -6.75
N SER A 217 -9.19 6.65 -5.47
CA SER A 217 -10.06 5.96 -4.51
C SER A 217 -11.50 6.44 -4.62
N ASP A 218 -12.42 5.50 -4.80
CA ASP A 218 -13.86 5.71 -4.69
C ASP A 218 -14.30 5.77 -3.22
N LEU A 219 -13.50 5.18 -2.32
CA LEU A 219 -13.73 5.14 -0.88
C LEU A 219 -12.40 5.19 -0.13
N VAL A 220 -12.26 6.13 0.80
CA VAL A 220 -11.14 6.21 1.74
C VAL A 220 -11.64 5.85 3.12
N ILE A 221 -11.09 4.79 3.73
CA ILE A 221 -11.48 4.34 5.05
C ILE A 221 -10.45 4.83 6.06
N THR A 222 -10.92 5.57 7.06
CA THR A 222 -10.11 6.11 8.15
C THR A 222 -10.56 5.53 9.48
N SER A 223 -9.65 5.44 10.43
CA SER A 223 -9.95 4.88 11.75
C SER A 223 -10.62 5.90 12.68
N THR A 224 -10.31 7.19 12.50
CA THR A 224 -10.80 8.29 13.34
C THR A 224 -11.10 9.54 12.52
N ARG A 225 -11.89 10.45 13.10
CA ARG A 225 -12.14 11.77 12.51
C ARG A 225 -10.86 12.60 12.43
N GLN A 226 -10.03 12.53 13.46
CA GLN A 226 -8.75 13.25 13.46
C GLN A 226 -7.84 12.77 12.32
N GLU A 227 -7.78 11.48 12.04
CA GLU A 227 -7.04 10.95 10.89
C GLU A 227 -7.57 11.54 9.57
N ARG A 228 -8.90 11.53 9.37
CA ARG A 228 -9.55 12.10 8.18
C ARG A 228 -9.32 13.59 8.05
N ASP A 229 -9.65 14.37 9.10
CA ASP A 229 -9.77 15.82 9.01
C ASP A 229 -8.44 16.56 9.16
N GLU A 230 -7.42 15.94 9.81
CA GLU A 230 -6.12 16.57 10.03
C GLU A 230 -4.98 15.92 9.25
N GLN A 231 -4.99 14.60 9.07
CA GLN A 231 -3.87 13.92 8.43
C GLN A 231 -4.09 13.72 6.94
N TYR A 232 -5.23 13.17 6.52
CA TYR A 232 -5.57 13.03 5.10
C TYR A 232 -5.80 14.38 4.43
N ALA A 233 -6.36 15.36 5.11
CA ALA A 233 -6.56 16.72 4.60
C ALA A 233 -5.26 17.43 4.17
N ARG A 234 -4.09 16.89 4.54
CA ARG A 234 -2.79 17.40 4.08
C ARG A 234 -2.41 16.95 2.66
N TYR A 235 -3.15 16.01 2.09
CA TYR A 235 -2.90 15.49 0.74
C TYR A 235 -3.68 16.31 -0.28
N GLY A 236 -3.01 16.64 -1.39
CA GLY A 236 -3.60 17.46 -2.45
C GLY A 236 -4.69 16.72 -3.24
N CYS A 237 -4.61 15.39 -3.32
CA CYS A 237 -5.58 14.56 -4.01
C CYS A 237 -6.66 13.98 -3.07
N PHE A 238 -6.70 14.39 -1.80
CA PHE A 238 -7.71 13.92 -0.87
C PHE A 238 -9.07 14.58 -1.16
N ASN A 239 -10.08 13.74 -1.37
CA ASN A 239 -11.47 14.17 -1.49
C ASN A 239 -12.24 13.76 -0.21
N PRO A 240 -12.67 14.71 0.63
CA PRO A 240 -13.42 14.40 1.86
C PRO A 240 -14.75 13.70 1.60
N ASP A 241 -15.38 13.89 0.43
CA ASP A 241 -16.64 13.22 0.06
C ASP A 241 -16.48 11.72 -0.19
N HIS A 242 -15.24 11.27 -0.40
CA HIS A 242 -14.91 9.85 -0.52
C HIS A 242 -14.47 9.23 0.81
N ALA A 243 -14.31 10.03 1.88
CA ALA A 243 -13.69 9.58 3.12
C ALA A 243 -14.74 9.29 4.21
N GLU A 244 -14.67 8.07 4.74
CA GLU A 244 -15.57 7.59 5.79
C GLU A 244 -14.78 7.09 7.00
N VAL A 245 -15.33 7.33 8.20
CA VAL A 245 -14.74 6.88 9.45
C VAL A 245 -15.33 5.53 9.82
N VAL A 246 -14.54 4.47 9.65
CA VAL A 246 -14.91 3.09 10.01
C VAL A 246 -13.86 2.57 10.99
N PRO A 247 -14.10 2.69 12.31
CA PRO A 247 -13.13 2.26 13.31
C PRO A 247 -12.85 0.76 13.22
N PRO A 248 -11.58 0.31 13.38
CA PRO A 248 -11.26 -1.12 13.42
C PRO A 248 -11.97 -1.84 14.56
N GLY A 249 -12.25 -3.12 14.35
CA GLY A 249 -12.93 -3.98 15.31
C GLY A 249 -11.97 -4.61 16.32
N VAL A 250 -12.53 -5.04 17.45
CA VAL A 250 -11.90 -5.93 18.42
C VAL A 250 -12.61 -7.28 18.43
N ASP A 251 -11.87 -8.37 18.67
CA ASP A 251 -12.46 -9.70 18.79
C ASP A 251 -13.09 -9.89 20.19
N SER A 252 -14.39 -9.70 20.27
CA SER A 252 -15.18 -9.86 21.51
C SER A 252 -15.25 -11.29 22.04
N ARG A 253 -14.88 -12.29 21.24
CA ARG A 253 -14.75 -13.70 21.71
C ARG A 253 -13.46 -13.89 22.49
N ARG A 254 -12.45 -13.11 22.20
CA ARG A 254 -11.15 -13.13 22.86
C ARG A 254 -11.08 -12.14 24.02
N PHE A 255 -11.62 -10.95 23.84
CA PHE A 255 -11.65 -9.87 24.83
C PHE A 255 -13.07 -9.70 25.36
N HIS A 256 -13.33 -10.15 26.57
CA HIS A 256 -14.61 -10.11 27.26
C HIS A 256 -14.39 -10.16 28.78
N PRO A 257 -15.35 -9.74 29.61
CA PRO A 257 -15.14 -9.63 31.06
C PRO A 257 -15.16 -10.96 31.81
N GLN A 258 -15.70 -12.06 31.22
CA GLN A 258 -15.78 -13.35 31.89
C GLN A 258 -14.41 -14.04 31.87
N GLY A 259 -13.82 -14.26 33.04
CA GLY A 259 -12.61 -15.03 33.24
C GLY A 259 -12.86 -16.25 34.15
N ASN A 260 -11.92 -17.17 34.19
CA ASN A 260 -11.96 -18.32 35.09
C ASN A 260 -10.83 -18.26 36.13
N SER A 261 -10.95 -19.09 37.20
CA SER A 261 -10.00 -19.12 38.30
C SER A 261 -8.58 -19.52 37.88
N ASP A 262 -8.46 -20.41 36.88
CA ASP A 262 -7.17 -20.95 36.48
C ASP A 262 -6.36 -19.88 35.70
N GLU A 263 -7.02 -19.12 34.80
CA GLU A 263 -6.42 -17.97 34.13
C GLU A 263 -5.93 -16.90 35.14
N PHE A 264 -6.73 -16.62 36.19
CA PHE A 264 -6.37 -15.62 37.17
C PHE A 264 -5.22 -16.09 38.07
N THR A 265 -5.15 -17.38 38.38
CA THR A 265 -4.03 -17.98 39.07
C THR A 265 -2.74 -17.86 38.28
N GLU A 266 -2.76 -18.20 37.00
CA GLU A 266 -1.62 -18.08 36.09
C GLU A 266 -1.10 -16.63 36.00
N VAL A 267 -2.00 -15.64 35.88
CA VAL A 267 -1.62 -14.22 35.86
C VAL A 267 -1.06 -13.77 37.19
N SER A 268 -1.67 -14.22 38.32
CA SER A 268 -1.20 -13.92 39.68
C SER A 268 0.20 -14.49 39.93
N GLU A 269 0.47 -15.71 39.46
CA GLU A 269 1.81 -16.33 39.54
C GLU A 269 2.85 -15.52 38.72
N LEU A 270 2.49 -15.06 37.54
CA LEU A 270 3.35 -14.22 36.68
C LEU A 270 3.77 -12.93 37.39
N LEU A 271 2.89 -12.35 38.21
CA LEU A 271 3.07 -11.04 38.86
C LEU A 271 3.52 -11.14 40.33
N SER A 272 3.36 -12.29 40.95
CA SER A 272 3.61 -12.50 42.39
C SER A 272 5.02 -12.14 42.85
N SER A 273 6.02 -12.38 42.02
CA SER A 273 7.43 -12.06 42.34
C SER A 273 7.72 -10.55 42.41
N PHE A 274 6.82 -9.71 41.94
CA PHE A 274 6.99 -8.27 41.92
C PHE A 274 6.17 -7.52 42.95
N LEU A 275 5.09 -8.10 43.47
CA LEU A 275 4.08 -7.40 44.26
C LEU A 275 4.02 -7.94 45.67
N ARG A 276 4.13 -7.05 46.69
CA ARG A 276 3.97 -7.40 48.12
C ARG A 276 2.50 -7.61 48.47
N GLU A 277 1.61 -6.83 47.88
CA GLU A 277 0.16 -6.86 48.11
C GLU A 277 -0.57 -7.04 46.77
N PRO A 278 -0.56 -8.24 46.19
CA PRO A 278 -1.08 -8.49 44.82
C PRO A 278 -2.58 -8.22 44.68
N GLU A 279 -3.36 -8.16 45.75
CA GLU A 279 -4.81 -7.88 45.77
C GLU A 279 -5.14 -6.39 45.49
N ARG A 280 -4.17 -5.50 45.55
CA ARG A 280 -4.46 -4.08 45.25
C ARG A 280 -4.86 -3.89 43.79
N PRO A 281 -5.91 -3.07 43.53
CA PRO A 281 -6.33 -2.77 42.15
C PRO A 281 -5.16 -2.35 41.27
N PRO A 282 -4.91 -2.98 40.10
CA PRO A 282 -3.79 -2.64 39.27
C PRO A 282 -4.08 -1.41 38.37
N LEU A 283 -3.08 -0.54 38.20
CA LEU A 283 -2.95 0.38 37.11
C LEU A 283 -2.19 -0.35 35.98
N LEU A 284 -2.88 -0.81 34.95
CA LEU A 284 -2.34 -1.69 33.92
C LEU A 284 -1.96 -0.91 32.66
N ALA A 285 -0.74 -1.05 32.20
CA ALA A 285 -0.31 -0.59 30.88
C ALA A 285 0.23 -1.75 30.05
N ILE A 286 -0.29 -1.94 28.83
CA ILE A 286 0.17 -2.96 27.89
C ILE A 286 0.60 -2.27 26.59
N CYS A 287 1.90 -2.30 26.28
CA CYS A 287 2.45 -1.69 25.07
C CYS A 287 3.88 -2.19 24.81
N ARG A 288 4.50 -1.74 23.73
CA ARG A 288 5.95 -1.91 23.53
C ARG A 288 6.72 -0.86 24.35
N ALA A 289 7.93 -1.19 24.78
CA ALA A 289 8.85 -0.26 25.42
C ALA A 289 9.40 0.76 24.40
N ASP A 290 8.56 1.70 23.99
CA ASP A 290 8.83 2.75 23.00
C ASP A 290 8.70 4.11 23.70
N ARG A 291 9.58 5.07 23.41
CA ARG A 291 9.52 6.42 23.99
C ARG A 291 8.16 7.10 23.77
N ARG A 292 7.51 6.84 22.63
CA ARG A 292 6.18 7.40 22.32
C ARG A 292 5.09 6.89 23.26
N LYS A 293 5.28 5.71 23.88
CA LYS A 293 4.34 5.15 24.85
C LYS A 293 4.46 5.77 26.21
N ASN A 294 5.48 6.61 26.46
CA ASN A 294 5.61 7.50 27.61
C ASN A 294 5.47 6.81 29.00
N ILE A 295 5.87 5.53 29.08
CA ILE A 295 5.76 4.74 30.33
C ILE A 295 6.54 5.36 31.51
N PRO A 296 7.75 5.97 31.32
CA PRO A 296 8.43 6.63 32.43
C PRO A 296 7.58 7.72 33.10
N ALA A 297 6.78 8.50 32.37
CA ALA A 297 5.87 9.49 32.97
C ALA A 297 4.78 8.84 33.83
N LEU A 298 4.26 7.68 33.43
CA LEU A 298 3.31 6.91 34.25
C LEU A 298 3.96 6.42 35.56
N VAL A 299 5.18 5.88 35.48
CA VAL A 299 5.93 5.43 36.68
C VAL A 299 6.22 6.61 37.62
N GLU A 300 6.59 7.77 37.06
CA GLU A 300 6.82 8.99 37.82
C GLU A 300 5.53 9.51 38.51
N ALA A 301 4.41 9.57 37.79
CA ALA A 301 3.11 9.97 38.33
C ALA A 301 2.68 9.03 39.48
N PHE A 302 2.86 7.71 39.33
CA PHE A 302 2.60 6.73 40.35
C PHE A 302 3.53 6.92 41.56
N GLY A 303 4.83 7.12 41.33
CA GLY A 303 5.84 7.28 42.40
C GLY A 303 5.67 8.56 43.21
N ARG A 304 5.22 9.66 42.62
CA ARG A 304 4.96 10.94 43.31
C ARG A 304 3.71 10.91 44.18
N SER A 305 2.70 10.15 43.82
CA SER A 305 1.42 10.10 44.53
C SER A 305 1.44 9.09 45.68
N ALA A 306 1.37 9.58 46.93
CA ALA A 306 1.17 8.73 48.10
C ALA A 306 -0.17 7.98 48.04
N VAL A 307 -1.21 8.59 47.48
CA VAL A 307 -2.55 8.00 47.35
C VAL A 307 -2.52 6.79 46.42
N LEU A 308 -1.89 6.94 45.22
CA LEU A 308 -1.78 5.85 44.26
C LEU A 308 -0.96 4.69 44.84
N ARG A 309 0.19 4.97 45.43
CA ARG A 309 1.05 3.93 46.04
C ARG A 309 0.38 3.16 47.17
N GLN A 310 -0.53 3.78 47.95
CA GLN A 310 -1.28 3.11 48.99
C GLN A 310 -2.43 2.24 48.46
N ARG A 311 -3.07 2.65 47.36
CA ARG A 311 -4.31 2.05 46.87
C ARG A 311 -4.13 1.10 45.70
N HIS A 312 -3.06 1.23 44.94
CA HIS A 312 -2.88 0.55 43.67
C HIS A 312 -1.52 -0.13 43.57
N ASN A 313 -1.43 -1.13 42.70
CA ASN A 313 -0.19 -1.61 42.11
C ASN A 313 -0.05 -1.06 40.67
N LEU A 314 1.18 -0.93 40.18
CA LEU A 314 1.45 -0.58 38.80
C LEU A 314 1.91 -1.84 38.05
N VAL A 315 1.22 -2.21 36.97
CA VAL A 315 1.53 -3.40 36.16
C VAL A 315 1.87 -2.99 34.76
N LEU A 316 3.11 -3.25 34.35
CA LEU A 316 3.69 -2.83 33.09
C LEU A 316 4.03 -4.05 32.20
N VAL A 317 3.22 -4.35 31.21
CA VAL A 317 3.45 -5.42 30.24
C VAL A 317 4.06 -4.81 28.98
N LEU A 318 5.40 -4.82 28.89
CA LEU A 318 6.17 -4.01 27.93
C LEU A 318 6.83 -4.83 26.82
N GLY A 319 6.25 -5.97 26.46
CA GLY A 319 6.81 -6.92 25.50
C GLY A 319 7.80 -7.89 26.16
N ASN A 320 8.23 -8.89 25.38
CA ASN A 320 9.13 -9.94 25.85
C ASN A 320 10.59 -9.53 25.73
N ARG A 321 11.42 -9.94 26.70
CA ARG A 321 12.85 -9.69 26.71
C ARG A 321 13.61 -10.80 27.43
N GLU A 322 14.75 -11.20 26.91
CA GLU A 322 15.68 -12.10 27.61
C GLU A 322 16.67 -11.30 28.46
N ASP A 323 17.34 -10.34 27.84
CA ASP A 323 18.32 -9.47 28.47
C ASP A 323 18.14 -8.04 27.95
N SER A 324 18.00 -7.09 28.87
CA SER A 324 17.83 -5.66 28.50
C SER A 324 19.03 -5.11 27.71
N ARG A 325 20.22 -5.70 27.85
CA ARG A 325 21.43 -5.30 27.09
C ARG A 325 21.37 -5.69 25.61
N GLN A 326 20.54 -6.68 25.24
CA GLN A 326 20.34 -7.14 23.86
C GLN A 326 19.23 -6.38 23.14
N MET A 327 18.47 -5.55 23.84
CA MET A 327 17.43 -4.72 23.28
C MET A 327 18.03 -3.61 22.40
N ASP A 328 17.21 -3.09 21.47
CA ASP A 328 17.61 -1.88 20.75
C ASP A 328 17.83 -0.71 21.72
N ARG A 329 18.56 0.31 21.24
CA ARG A 329 18.96 1.45 22.08
C ARG A 329 17.76 2.14 22.71
N GLN A 330 16.68 2.35 21.96
CA GLN A 330 15.51 3.10 22.41
C GLN A 330 14.75 2.35 23.51
N GLN A 331 14.53 1.05 23.33
CA GLN A 331 13.90 0.19 24.34
C GLN A 331 14.72 0.14 25.62
N ARG A 332 16.05 0.00 25.49
CA ARG A 332 16.97 -0.01 26.62
C ARG A 332 16.90 1.28 27.45
N GLU A 333 16.86 2.43 26.79
CA GLU A 333 16.73 3.72 27.46
C GLU A 333 15.41 3.85 28.25
N VAL A 334 14.29 3.34 27.69
CA VAL A 334 13.00 3.33 28.37
C VAL A 334 13.06 2.45 29.64
N PHE A 335 13.62 1.25 29.55
CA PHE A 335 13.77 0.38 30.73
C PHE A 335 14.70 0.98 31.76
N GLN A 336 15.80 1.60 31.38
CA GLN A 336 16.71 2.28 32.30
C GLN A 336 15.98 3.37 33.08
N GLN A 337 15.19 4.21 32.40
CA GLN A 337 14.39 5.25 33.08
C GLN A 337 13.36 4.65 34.04
N ILE A 338 12.72 3.52 33.70
CA ILE A 338 11.80 2.84 34.60
C ILE A 338 12.54 2.36 35.86
N PHE A 339 13.70 1.73 35.71
CA PHE A 339 14.49 1.22 36.87
C PHE A 339 14.97 2.37 37.77
N ASP A 340 15.44 3.48 37.17
CA ASP A 340 15.87 4.66 37.92
C ASP A 340 14.70 5.30 38.69
N LEU A 341 13.47 5.27 38.15
CA LEU A 341 12.28 5.79 38.83
C LEU A 341 11.78 4.84 39.92
N VAL A 342 11.84 3.53 39.69
CA VAL A 342 11.51 2.51 40.75
C VAL A 342 12.44 2.69 41.96
N ASP A 343 13.72 2.87 41.72
CA ASP A 343 14.70 3.12 42.79
C ASP A 343 14.47 4.47 43.49
N ARG A 344 14.32 5.55 42.69
CA ARG A 344 14.13 6.91 43.20
C ARG A 344 12.95 7.06 44.16
N TYR A 345 11.83 6.38 43.86
CA TYR A 345 10.59 6.49 44.63
C TYR A 345 10.33 5.30 45.55
N ASP A 346 11.30 4.39 45.72
CA ASP A 346 11.19 3.15 46.52
C ASP A 346 9.92 2.35 46.17
N LEU A 347 9.73 2.05 44.89
CA LEU A 347 8.53 1.37 44.38
C LEU A 347 8.66 -0.16 44.39
N TYR A 348 9.63 -0.70 45.10
CA TYR A 348 9.86 -2.14 45.25
C TYR A 348 8.67 -2.85 45.89
N GLY A 349 8.16 -3.88 45.20
CA GLY A 349 6.96 -4.59 45.64
C GLY A 349 5.63 -3.92 45.34
N SER A 350 5.64 -2.84 44.53
CA SER A 350 4.44 -2.13 44.06
C SER A 350 4.37 -1.98 42.53
N VAL A 351 5.46 -2.32 41.83
CA VAL A 351 5.54 -2.23 40.36
C VAL A 351 5.94 -3.57 39.77
N ALA A 352 5.09 -4.16 38.95
CA ALA A 352 5.36 -5.39 38.20
C ALA A 352 5.73 -5.08 36.74
N TYR A 353 6.83 -5.68 36.25
CA TYR A 353 7.30 -5.57 34.87
C TYR A 353 7.86 -6.89 34.36
N PRO A 354 7.01 -7.92 34.16
CA PRO A 354 7.43 -9.28 33.82
C PRO A 354 8.29 -9.29 32.53
N LYS A 355 9.25 -10.24 32.50
CA LYS A 355 10.14 -10.40 31.34
C LYS A 355 9.44 -11.04 30.15
N HIS A 356 8.53 -11.95 30.42
CA HIS A 356 7.86 -12.76 29.41
C HIS A 356 6.37 -12.81 29.70
N HIS A 357 5.60 -12.83 28.62
CA HIS A 357 4.19 -13.20 28.61
C HIS A 357 3.88 -13.82 27.25
N ARG A 358 2.88 -14.69 27.19
CA ARG A 358 2.39 -15.23 25.94
C ARG A 358 1.27 -14.34 25.38
N LEU A 359 1.07 -14.38 24.06
CA LEU A 359 0.00 -13.60 23.40
C LEU A 359 -1.40 -14.07 23.82
N ASP A 360 -1.56 -15.36 24.16
CA ASP A 360 -2.81 -15.92 24.68
C ASP A 360 -3.10 -15.50 26.13
N GLN A 361 -2.09 -15.08 26.90
CA GLN A 361 -2.27 -14.55 28.25
C GLN A 361 -2.75 -13.09 28.29
N VAL A 362 -2.59 -12.31 27.21
CA VAL A 362 -2.98 -10.88 27.19
C VAL A 362 -4.46 -10.68 27.53
N PRO A 363 -5.42 -11.41 26.96
CA PRO A 363 -6.83 -11.29 27.38
C PRO A 363 -7.06 -11.65 28.86
N ALA A 364 -6.35 -12.66 29.38
CA ALA A 364 -6.45 -13.03 30.80
C ALA A 364 -5.90 -11.92 31.72
N ILE A 365 -4.84 -11.22 31.32
CA ILE A 365 -4.29 -10.08 32.09
C ILE A 365 -5.32 -8.93 32.17
N TYR A 366 -6.02 -8.61 31.06
CA TYR A 366 -7.10 -7.60 31.09
C TYR A 366 -8.25 -8.04 32.02
N ARG A 367 -8.72 -9.29 31.90
CA ARG A 367 -9.79 -9.84 32.75
C ARG A 367 -9.40 -9.88 34.24
N TRP A 368 -8.18 -10.32 34.53
CA TRP A 368 -7.63 -10.32 35.87
C TRP A 368 -7.63 -8.90 36.46
N ALA A 369 -7.15 -7.92 35.71
CA ALA A 369 -7.12 -6.54 36.17
C ALA A 369 -8.54 -5.98 36.37
N ALA A 370 -9.51 -6.31 35.52
CA ALA A 370 -10.91 -5.93 35.69
C ALA A 370 -11.55 -6.57 36.95
N ALA A 371 -11.29 -7.87 37.21
CA ALA A 371 -11.75 -8.56 38.40
C ALA A 371 -11.25 -7.90 39.70
N GLN A 372 -10.05 -7.35 39.67
CA GLN A 372 -9.47 -6.59 40.81
C GLN A 372 -9.84 -5.09 40.78
N ARG A 373 -10.77 -4.67 39.94
CA ARG A 373 -11.18 -3.27 39.79
C ARG A 373 -10.03 -2.32 39.40
N GLY A 374 -9.12 -2.79 38.63
CA GLY A 374 -8.01 -2.00 38.07
C GLY A 374 -8.46 -0.96 37.05
N LEU A 375 -7.50 -0.23 36.54
CA LEU A 375 -7.66 0.75 35.43
C LEU A 375 -6.67 0.41 34.33
N PHE A 376 -7.08 0.59 33.08
CA PHE A 376 -6.14 0.56 31.96
C PHE A 376 -5.60 1.96 31.66
N ILE A 377 -4.28 2.06 31.52
CA ILE A 377 -3.60 3.35 31.33
C ILE A 377 -2.89 3.37 29.98
N ASN A 378 -3.22 4.37 29.16
CA ASN A 378 -2.50 4.64 27.91
C ASN A 378 -1.89 6.05 27.96
N PRO A 379 -0.66 6.20 28.48
CA PRO A 379 0.00 7.48 28.62
C PRO A 379 0.78 7.90 27.37
N ALA A 380 0.47 7.35 26.19
CA ALA A 380 1.20 7.59 24.95
C ALA A 380 1.18 9.08 24.59
N LEU A 381 2.32 9.62 24.13
CA LEU A 381 2.40 10.99 23.63
C LEU A 381 1.48 11.21 22.42
N THR A 382 1.20 10.13 21.69
CA THR A 382 0.19 10.09 20.62
C THR A 382 -0.24 8.64 20.42
N GLU A 383 -1.52 8.41 20.29
CA GLU A 383 -2.10 7.09 19.99
C GLU A 383 -3.03 7.23 18.77
N PRO A 384 -2.60 6.82 17.58
CA PRO A 384 -3.36 7.04 16.36
C PRO A 384 -4.79 6.50 16.40
N PHE A 385 -4.97 5.29 16.93
CA PHE A 385 -6.29 4.70 17.14
C PHE A 385 -6.47 4.18 18.58
N GLY A 386 -5.73 3.14 19.00
CA GLY A 386 -5.78 2.59 20.34
C GLY A 386 -6.54 1.26 20.46
N LEU A 387 -6.12 0.24 19.70
CA LEU A 387 -6.70 -1.11 19.83
C LEU A 387 -6.65 -1.63 21.26
N THR A 388 -5.57 -1.34 22.00
CA THR A 388 -5.42 -1.75 23.40
C THR A 388 -6.45 -1.11 24.34
N LEU A 389 -6.98 0.08 23.99
CA LEU A 389 -8.09 0.67 24.73
C LEU A 389 -9.39 -0.11 24.50
N LEU A 390 -9.64 -0.52 23.25
CA LEU A 390 -10.83 -1.32 22.94
C LEU A 390 -10.75 -2.72 23.58
N GLU A 391 -9.57 -3.34 23.58
CA GLU A 391 -9.30 -4.62 24.26
C GLU A 391 -9.57 -4.51 25.77
N ALA A 392 -9.10 -3.44 26.39
CA ALA A 392 -9.33 -3.15 27.80
C ALA A 392 -10.82 -2.90 28.08
N ALA A 393 -11.49 -2.05 27.29
CA ALA A 393 -12.91 -1.75 27.45
C ALA A 393 -13.80 -2.99 27.24
N ALA A 394 -13.49 -3.82 26.20
CA ALA A 394 -14.18 -5.09 25.97
C ALA A 394 -14.03 -6.06 27.14
N SER A 395 -12.91 -5.99 27.87
CA SER A 395 -12.65 -6.81 29.06
C SER A 395 -13.18 -6.20 30.36
N GLY A 396 -13.89 -5.07 30.27
CA GLY A 396 -14.53 -4.42 31.43
C GLY A 396 -13.59 -3.50 32.23
N LEU A 397 -12.48 -3.03 31.67
CA LEU A 397 -11.57 -2.09 32.33
C LEU A 397 -11.91 -0.63 31.97
N PRO A 398 -12.21 0.24 32.96
CA PRO A 398 -12.17 1.68 32.77
C PRO A 398 -10.77 2.19 32.45
N MET A 399 -10.69 3.35 31.80
CA MET A 399 -9.44 3.82 31.20
C MET A 399 -9.05 5.24 31.64
N VAL A 400 -7.72 5.49 31.66
CA VAL A 400 -7.14 6.83 31.63
C VAL A 400 -6.19 6.88 30.45
N ALA A 401 -6.43 7.79 29.51
CA ALA A 401 -5.70 7.81 28.26
C ALA A 401 -5.37 9.24 27.78
N THR A 402 -4.37 9.32 26.91
CA THR A 402 -3.95 10.57 26.26
C THR A 402 -5.09 11.26 25.54
N ASP A 403 -5.02 12.56 25.42
CA ASP A 403 -5.93 13.38 24.63
C ASP A 403 -5.48 13.54 23.16
N ASP A 404 -4.35 12.95 22.74
CA ASP A 404 -3.87 13.00 21.36
C ASP A 404 -4.17 11.69 20.61
N GLY A 405 -5.06 11.80 19.63
CA GLY A 405 -5.44 10.73 18.71
C GLY A 405 -6.78 10.07 19.01
N GLY A 406 -6.87 8.78 18.67
CA GLY A 406 -8.08 7.97 18.80
C GLY A 406 -8.67 7.81 20.21
N PRO A 407 -7.88 7.85 21.29
CA PRO A 407 -8.43 7.71 22.64
C PRO A 407 -9.53 8.72 22.98
N ARG A 408 -9.41 9.97 22.51
CA ARG A 408 -10.45 10.99 22.68
C ARG A 408 -11.81 10.56 22.11
N GLU A 409 -11.81 10.01 20.90
CA GLU A 409 -13.03 9.55 20.24
C GLU A 409 -13.59 8.27 20.90
N ILE A 410 -12.70 7.33 21.25
CA ILE A 410 -13.07 6.08 21.93
C ILE A 410 -13.71 6.37 23.28
N LEU A 411 -13.06 7.15 24.15
CA LEU A 411 -13.57 7.45 25.48
C LEU A 411 -14.86 8.28 25.43
N SER A 412 -14.94 9.22 24.51
CA SER A 412 -16.19 10.01 24.30
C SER A 412 -17.37 9.12 23.91
N ARG A 413 -17.15 8.09 23.08
CA ARG A 413 -18.22 7.20 22.60
C ARG A 413 -18.53 6.07 23.61
N CYS A 414 -17.50 5.56 24.31
CA CYS A 414 -17.68 4.50 25.27
C CYS A 414 -18.09 5.00 26.66
N ASP A 415 -17.90 6.27 26.97
CA ASP A 415 -18.12 6.87 28.31
C ASP A 415 -17.56 5.97 29.44
N ASN A 416 -16.29 5.56 29.30
CA ASN A 416 -15.69 4.54 30.15
C ASN A 416 -14.33 4.94 30.75
N GLY A 417 -14.10 6.25 30.96
CA GLY A 417 -12.85 6.70 31.53
C GLY A 417 -12.58 8.21 31.45
N LEU A 418 -11.30 8.58 31.56
CA LEU A 418 -10.84 9.97 31.52
C LEU A 418 -9.79 10.15 30.44
N VAL A 419 -9.90 11.27 29.73
CA VAL A 419 -8.87 11.79 28.83
C VAL A 419 -8.03 12.80 29.60
N VAL A 420 -6.70 12.71 29.51
CA VAL A 420 -5.74 13.57 30.25
C VAL A 420 -4.63 14.06 29.32
N ASP A 421 -4.08 15.23 29.62
CA ASP A 421 -2.82 15.67 29.02
C ASP A 421 -1.66 14.89 29.65
N VAL A 422 -1.10 13.96 28.91
CA VAL A 422 0.00 13.10 29.39
C VAL A 422 1.38 13.79 29.34
N THR A 423 1.45 14.98 28.76
CA THR A 423 2.67 15.82 28.76
C THR A 423 2.74 16.67 30.02
N ASP A 424 1.60 16.94 30.66
CA ASP A 424 1.51 17.56 31.98
C ASP A 424 1.48 16.49 33.07
N ARG A 425 2.51 16.52 33.94
CA ARG A 425 2.68 15.54 35.02
C ARG A 425 1.58 15.61 36.07
N GLU A 426 1.05 16.78 36.36
CA GLU A 426 -0.02 16.98 37.36
C GLU A 426 -1.35 16.47 36.76
N SER A 427 -1.66 16.78 35.51
CA SER A 427 -2.84 16.30 34.81
C SER A 427 -2.90 14.77 34.79
N LEU A 428 -1.79 14.08 34.49
CA LEU A 428 -1.74 12.63 34.50
C LEU A 428 -1.95 12.07 35.91
N GLN A 429 -1.27 12.60 36.93
CA GLN A 429 -1.41 12.16 38.33
C GLN A 429 -2.84 12.36 38.82
N ASP A 430 -3.42 13.54 38.67
CA ASP A 430 -4.79 13.85 39.06
C ASP A 430 -5.81 12.96 38.37
N GLY A 431 -5.62 12.72 37.08
CA GLY A 431 -6.46 11.83 36.30
C GLY A 431 -6.50 10.41 36.86
N LEU A 432 -5.33 9.86 37.23
CA LEU A 432 -5.22 8.53 37.83
C LEU A 432 -5.90 8.49 39.21
N GLU A 433 -5.65 9.48 40.07
CA GLU A 433 -6.26 9.55 41.41
C GLU A 433 -7.79 9.66 41.34
N ARG A 434 -8.29 10.54 40.45
CA ARG A 434 -9.72 10.70 40.22
C ARG A 434 -10.38 9.45 39.67
N ALA A 435 -9.75 8.75 38.73
CA ALA A 435 -10.32 7.55 38.11
C ALA A 435 -10.44 6.40 39.15
N GLY A 436 -9.48 6.24 40.07
CA GLY A 436 -9.48 5.20 41.08
C GLY A 436 -10.31 5.50 42.35
N ALA A 437 -10.90 6.69 42.49
CA ALA A 437 -11.51 7.13 43.77
C ALA A 437 -12.92 6.59 44.01
N ASP A 438 -13.72 6.30 42.99
CA ASP A 438 -15.17 6.07 43.11
C ASP A 438 -15.55 4.70 42.49
N ARG A 439 -16.06 3.80 43.34
CA ARG A 439 -16.44 2.41 42.98
C ARG A 439 -17.68 2.36 42.08
N ASP A 440 -18.66 3.22 42.30
CA ASP A 440 -19.91 3.19 41.54
C ASP A 440 -19.68 3.77 40.12
N ARG A 441 -18.84 4.79 40.03
CA ARG A 441 -18.36 5.31 38.73
C ARG A 441 -17.53 4.27 37.99
N TRP A 442 -16.64 3.55 38.68
CA TRP A 442 -15.85 2.46 38.08
C TRP A 442 -16.77 1.40 37.47
N ARG A 443 -17.83 0.97 38.18
CA ARG A 443 -18.80 -0.03 37.68
C ARG A 443 -19.53 0.48 36.45
N ARG A 444 -20.08 1.70 36.49
CA ARG A 444 -20.72 2.30 35.31
C ARG A 444 -19.81 2.38 34.09
N TRP A 445 -18.55 2.81 34.28
CA TRP A 445 -17.57 2.85 33.22
C TRP A 445 -17.22 1.47 32.67
N SER A 446 -17.12 0.47 33.50
CA SER A 446 -16.90 -0.92 33.10
C SER A 446 -18.05 -1.42 32.22
N ASP A 447 -19.29 -1.26 32.64
CA ASP A 447 -20.49 -1.68 31.91
C ASP A 447 -20.62 -0.92 30.58
N ASN A 448 -20.47 0.40 30.61
CA ASN A 448 -20.49 1.26 29.42
C ASN A 448 -19.44 0.83 28.39
N GLY A 449 -18.23 0.54 28.82
CA GLY A 449 -17.12 0.11 27.96
C GLY A 449 -17.46 -1.18 27.21
N VAL A 450 -17.95 -2.19 27.90
CA VAL A 450 -18.32 -3.49 27.31
C VAL A 450 -19.46 -3.33 26.30
N GLU A 451 -20.52 -2.58 26.68
CA GLU A 451 -21.67 -2.36 25.79
C GLU A 451 -21.28 -1.56 24.54
N ALA A 452 -20.54 -0.47 24.70
CA ALA A 452 -20.16 0.38 23.60
C ALA A 452 -19.20 -0.31 22.62
N VAL A 453 -18.24 -1.10 23.13
CA VAL A 453 -17.35 -1.87 22.25
C VAL A 453 -18.13 -2.90 21.46
N SER A 454 -19.04 -3.66 22.09
CA SER A 454 -19.87 -4.63 21.40
C SER A 454 -20.67 -3.99 20.27
N ARG A 455 -21.25 -2.79 20.52
CA ARG A 455 -22.12 -2.08 19.57
C ARG A 455 -21.37 -1.36 18.46
N HIS A 456 -20.21 -0.76 18.74
CA HIS A 456 -19.56 0.20 17.84
C HIS A 456 -18.17 -0.22 17.37
N TYR A 457 -17.51 -1.12 18.07
CA TYR A 457 -16.11 -1.48 17.83
C TYR A 457 -15.87 -3.00 17.74
N SER A 458 -16.94 -3.79 17.57
CA SER A 458 -16.80 -5.20 17.21
C SER A 458 -16.46 -5.34 15.71
N TRP A 459 -15.81 -6.44 15.33
CA TRP A 459 -15.60 -6.75 13.91
C TRP A 459 -16.91 -6.87 13.14
N ASP A 460 -17.99 -7.32 13.77
CA ASP A 460 -19.32 -7.35 13.15
C ASP A 460 -19.84 -5.94 12.81
N ALA A 461 -19.70 -5.00 13.76
CA ALA A 461 -20.08 -3.61 13.52
C ALA A 461 -19.24 -2.96 12.41
N HIS A 462 -17.91 -3.21 12.44
CA HIS A 462 -16.98 -2.75 11.40
C HIS A 462 -17.39 -3.25 10.02
N VAL A 463 -17.59 -4.57 9.87
CA VAL A 463 -17.90 -5.20 8.58
C VAL A 463 -19.29 -4.79 8.08
N CYS A 464 -20.29 -4.64 8.95
CA CYS A 464 -21.59 -4.12 8.57
C CYS A 464 -21.51 -2.71 7.96
N GLY A 465 -20.80 -1.79 8.64
CA GLY A 465 -20.59 -0.44 8.14
C GLY A 465 -19.81 -0.41 6.82
N TYR A 466 -18.73 -1.18 6.77
CA TYR A 466 -17.87 -1.32 5.59
C TYR A 466 -18.64 -1.80 4.35
N LEU A 467 -19.41 -2.90 4.47
CA LEU A 467 -20.18 -3.45 3.35
C LEU A 467 -21.31 -2.52 2.91
N ALA A 468 -21.96 -1.83 3.86
CA ALA A 468 -23.01 -0.86 3.53
C ALA A 468 -22.45 0.30 2.68
N LEU A 469 -21.27 0.84 3.04
CA LEU A 469 -20.59 1.88 2.27
C LEU A 469 -20.20 1.40 0.88
N MET A 470 -19.63 0.22 0.76
CA MET A 470 -19.26 -0.34 -0.54
C MET A 470 -20.48 -0.54 -1.45
N GLN A 471 -21.56 -1.11 -0.93
CA GLN A 471 -22.80 -1.30 -1.69
C GLN A 471 -23.43 0.01 -2.13
N GLU A 472 -23.40 1.04 -1.29
CA GLU A 472 -23.89 2.37 -1.63
C GLU A 472 -23.09 2.99 -2.78
N ARG A 473 -21.75 2.91 -2.70
CA ARG A 473 -20.86 3.44 -3.75
C ARG A 473 -21.00 2.66 -5.06
N LEU A 474 -21.14 1.33 -5.04
CA LEU A 474 -21.42 0.53 -6.24
C LEU A 474 -22.70 0.95 -6.94
N LYS A 475 -23.77 1.23 -6.20
CA LYS A 475 -25.03 1.72 -6.78
C LYS A 475 -24.86 3.08 -7.49
N ARG A 476 -24.04 3.97 -6.95
CA ARG A 476 -23.72 5.26 -7.57
C ARG A 476 -22.82 5.09 -8.82
N SER A 477 -21.90 4.14 -8.80
CA SER A 477 -20.93 3.89 -9.89
C SER A 477 -21.55 3.17 -11.09
N SER A 478 -22.69 2.49 -10.95
CA SER A 478 -23.35 1.72 -12.04
C SER A 478 -23.73 2.57 -13.26
N THR A 479 -23.76 3.89 -13.14
CA THR A 479 -24.01 4.82 -14.25
C THR A 479 -22.77 5.15 -15.11
N VAL A 480 -21.55 4.82 -14.63
CA VAL A 480 -20.27 5.13 -15.31
C VAL A 480 -19.66 3.90 -15.99
N THR A 481 -20.19 2.70 -15.76
CA THR A 481 -19.55 1.40 -16.00
C THR A 481 -19.49 0.95 -17.47
N VAL A 482 -20.10 1.67 -18.42
CA VAL A 482 -20.11 1.28 -19.86
C VAL A 482 -18.70 1.32 -20.47
N SER A 483 -17.83 2.22 -20.00
CA SER A 483 -16.47 2.39 -20.54
C SER A 483 -15.50 1.27 -20.12
N SER A 484 -15.65 0.74 -18.90
CA SER A 484 -14.73 -0.25 -18.32
C SER A 484 -14.97 -1.68 -18.81
N GLN A 485 -16.22 -2.04 -19.14
CA GLN A 485 -16.52 -3.36 -19.72
C GLN A 485 -15.92 -3.56 -21.12
N LEU A 486 -15.73 -2.48 -21.89
CA LEU A 486 -15.12 -2.54 -23.22
C LEU A 486 -13.60 -2.80 -23.18
N LEU A 487 -12.93 -2.51 -22.06
CA LEU A 487 -11.49 -2.78 -21.88
C LEU A 487 -11.21 -4.23 -21.44
N ALA A 488 -12.19 -4.90 -20.85
CA ALA A 488 -12.02 -6.25 -20.30
C ALA A 488 -12.06 -7.34 -21.37
N THR A 489 -12.54 -7.05 -22.59
CA THR A 489 -12.64 -8.03 -23.68
C THR A 489 -11.71 -7.64 -24.81
N PRO A 490 -10.76 -8.49 -25.25
CA PRO A 490 -9.98 -8.25 -26.46
C PRO A 490 -10.88 -8.08 -27.67
N LEU A 491 -10.56 -7.12 -28.54
CA LEU A 491 -11.35 -6.83 -29.76
C LEU A 491 -11.22 -7.89 -30.87
N GLY A 492 -10.62 -9.02 -30.61
CA GLY A 492 -10.37 -10.06 -31.59
C GLY A 492 -8.88 -10.31 -31.82
N LEU A 493 -8.50 -10.77 -33.01
CA LEU A 493 -7.09 -11.01 -33.35
C LEU A 493 -6.32 -9.67 -33.30
N SER A 494 -5.17 -9.66 -32.62
CA SER A 494 -4.28 -8.51 -32.56
C SER A 494 -3.90 -8.05 -33.99
N PRO A 495 -3.93 -6.75 -34.30
CA PRO A 495 -3.38 -6.24 -35.55
C PRO A 495 -1.85 -6.35 -35.54
N PHE A 496 -1.27 -6.60 -34.38
CA PHE A 496 0.13 -6.90 -34.21
C PHE A 496 0.35 -8.41 -34.27
N GLY A 497 1.52 -8.81 -34.71
CA GLY A 497 1.96 -10.20 -34.58
C GLY A 497 2.07 -10.66 -33.14
N SER A 498 2.89 -11.67 -32.89
CA SER A 498 3.13 -12.20 -31.55
C SER A 498 4.02 -11.31 -30.66
N ARG A 499 4.72 -10.33 -31.24
CA ARG A 499 5.64 -9.41 -30.56
C ARG A 499 5.55 -7.99 -31.11
N LEU A 500 5.83 -6.99 -30.26
CA LEU A 500 5.82 -5.57 -30.63
C LEU A 500 7.13 -4.90 -30.18
N LEU A 501 7.87 -4.34 -31.14
CA LEU A 501 9.02 -3.47 -30.92
C LEU A 501 8.56 -2.01 -30.94
N LEU A 502 8.85 -1.24 -29.90
CA LEU A 502 8.56 0.20 -29.85
C LEU A 502 9.86 1.00 -29.87
N LEU A 503 10.06 1.78 -30.93
CA LEU A 503 11.24 2.62 -31.15
C LEU A 503 10.93 4.08 -30.81
N ASP A 504 11.82 4.73 -30.07
CA ASP A 504 11.69 6.15 -29.76
C ASP A 504 12.26 7.02 -30.90
N LEU A 505 11.40 7.88 -31.46
CA LEU A 505 11.75 8.79 -32.55
C LEU A 505 12.59 9.98 -32.09
N ASP A 506 12.40 10.40 -30.83
CA ASP A 506 12.96 11.65 -30.31
C ASP A 506 14.40 11.49 -29.79
N SER A 507 14.87 10.24 -29.59
CA SER A 507 16.24 9.93 -29.13
C SER A 507 16.93 8.93 -30.05
N SER A 508 16.45 7.69 -30.12
CA SER A 508 17.12 6.59 -30.81
C SER A 508 17.20 6.79 -32.32
N LEU A 509 16.16 7.41 -32.89
CA LEU A 509 16.06 7.69 -34.33
C LEU A 509 16.33 9.19 -34.68
N GLU A 510 16.82 9.97 -33.72
CA GLU A 510 17.22 11.35 -33.97
C GLU A 510 18.63 11.39 -34.60
N GLN A 511 18.74 11.79 -35.88
CA GLN A 511 19.97 11.85 -36.68
C GLN A 511 20.78 10.52 -36.61
N PRO A 512 20.19 9.37 -37.03
CA PRO A 512 20.88 8.08 -37.01
C PRO A 512 22.00 8.01 -38.04
N ASP A 513 23.05 7.21 -37.76
CA ASP A 513 24.04 6.89 -38.78
C ASP A 513 23.41 6.06 -39.89
N LEU A 514 23.76 6.35 -41.15
CA LEU A 514 23.21 5.66 -42.32
C LEU A 514 23.43 4.15 -42.32
N LYS A 515 24.57 3.69 -41.80
CA LYS A 515 24.88 2.25 -41.69
C LYS A 515 23.99 1.55 -40.67
N ASP A 516 23.75 2.19 -39.53
CA ASP A 516 22.90 1.65 -38.48
C ASP A 516 21.44 1.62 -38.96
N LEU A 517 21.00 2.66 -39.67
CA LEU A 517 19.67 2.70 -40.25
C LEU A 517 19.46 1.61 -41.30
N GLN A 518 20.45 1.36 -42.17
CA GLN A 518 20.44 0.24 -43.12
C GLN A 518 20.37 -1.11 -42.41
N SER A 519 21.13 -1.27 -41.31
CA SER A 519 21.12 -2.49 -40.49
C SER A 519 19.75 -2.72 -39.87
N LEU A 520 19.12 -1.68 -39.28
CA LEU A 520 17.78 -1.77 -38.70
C LEU A 520 16.75 -2.16 -39.79
N ARG A 521 16.80 -1.49 -40.94
CA ARG A 521 15.91 -1.80 -42.05
C ARG A 521 16.02 -3.25 -42.51
N GLN A 522 17.25 -3.75 -42.71
CA GLN A 522 17.49 -5.15 -43.07
C GLN A 522 16.94 -6.13 -42.01
N GLN A 523 17.12 -5.84 -40.73
CA GLN A 523 16.61 -6.67 -39.65
C GLN A 523 15.09 -6.69 -39.58
N LEU A 524 14.41 -5.54 -39.73
CA LEU A 524 12.95 -5.43 -39.74
C LEU A 524 12.30 -6.14 -40.92
N THR A 525 12.94 -6.15 -42.08
CA THR A 525 12.44 -6.79 -43.31
C THR A 525 12.93 -8.24 -43.48
N ALA A 526 13.76 -8.75 -42.59
CA ALA A 526 14.31 -10.09 -42.69
C ALA A 526 13.23 -11.18 -42.58
N PRO A 527 13.38 -12.32 -43.30
CA PRO A 527 12.46 -13.45 -43.16
C PRO A 527 12.32 -13.96 -41.71
N SER A 528 13.35 -13.81 -40.90
CA SER A 528 13.32 -14.16 -39.46
C SER A 528 12.34 -13.28 -38.67
N ALA A 529 12.28 -11.99 -38.92
CA ALA A 529 11.34 -11.07 -38.29
C ALA A 529 9.88 -11.36 -38.70
N GLN A 530 9.69 -11.69 -39.98
CA GLN A 530 8.39 -12.11 -40.50
C GLN A 530 7.96 -13.46 -39.87
N ALA A 531 8.86 -14.44 -39.79
CA ALA A 531 8.61 -15.73 -39.14
C ALA A 531 8.33 -15.58 -37.64
N ALA A 532 8.92 -14.58 -37.00
CA ALA A 532 8.68 -14.24 -35.58
C ALA A 532 7.37 -13.46 -35.39
N GLN A 533 6.66 -13.10 -36.46
CA GLN A 533 5.47 -12.25 -36.45
C GLN A 533 5.67 -10.98 -35.59
N THR A 534 6.82 -10.33 -35.78
CA THR A 534 7.15 -9.12 -35.01
C THR A 534 6.67 -7.89 -35.74
N SER A 535 5.83 -7.13 -35.08
CA SER A 535 5.42 -5.78 -35.51
C SER A 535 6.32 -4.73 -34.86
N PHE A 536 6.35 -3.54 -35.40
CA PHE A 536 6.99 -2.42 -34.74
C PHE A 536 6.11 -1.17 -34.76
N GLY A 537 6.38 -0.28 -33.81
CA GLY A 537 5.71 1.00 -33.68
C GLY A 537 6.68 2.09 -33.26
N ILE A 538 6.20 3.30 -33.28
CA ILE A 538 6.96 4.51 -32.97
C ILE A 538 6.35 5.19 -31.73
N THR A 539 7.23 5.61 -30.82
CA THR A 539 6.89 6.45 -29.67
C THR A 539 7.50 7.83 -29.84
N THR A 540 6.79 8.89 -29.48
CA THR A 540 7.29 10.27 -29.59
C THR A 540 6.48 11.25 -28.75
N GLY A 541 7.12 12.34 -28.30
CA GLY A 541 6.43 13.49 -27.73
C GLY A 541 5.79 14.42 -28.76
N ARG A 542 6.03 14.22 -30.06
CA ARG A 542 5.55 15.07 -31.18
C ARG A 542 4.12 14.72 -31.57
N PRO A 543 3.37 15.67 -32.20
CA PRO A 543 2.12 15.36 -32.88
C PRO A 543 2.33 14.42 -34.08
N LEU A 544 1.29 13.63 -34.45
CA LEU A 544 1.37 12.61 -35.49
C LEU A 544 1.90 13.12 -36.82
N GLY A 545 1.38 14.25 -37.31
CA GLY A 545 1.82 14.81 -38.63
C GLY A 545 3.31 15.12 -38.67
N VAL A 546 3.84 15.74 -37.58
CA VAL A 546 5.27 16.04 -37.47
C VAL A 546 6.09 14.75 -37.33
N ALA A 547 5.59 13.77 -36.56
CA ALA A 547 6.24 12.47 -36.40
C ALA A 547 6.34 11.70 -37.72
N ARG A 548 5.26 11.64 -38.51
CA ARG A 548 5.23 10.98 -39.82
C ARG A 548 6.17 11.66 -40.82
N GLN A 549 6.17 13.00 -40.91
CA GLN A 549 7.08 13.74 -41.76
C GLN A 549 8.54 13.39 -41.42
N ARG A 550 8.90 13.43 -40.13
CA ARG A 550 10.26 13.09 -39.68
C ARG A 550 10.62 11.65 -39.97
N PHE A 551 9.69 10.72 -39.72
CA PHE A 551 9.91 9.29 -39.96
C PHE A 551 10.07 8.94 -41.43
N SER A 552 9.36 9.61 -42.34
CA SER A 552 9.48 9.39 -43.80
C SER A 552 10.89 9.62 -44.33
N GLU A 553 11.66 10.52 -43.70
CA GLU A 553 13.06 10.78 -44.06
C GLU A 553 14.00 9.58 -43.72
N LEU A 554 13.57 8.67 -42.86
CA LEU A 554 14.36 7.51 -42.44
C LEU A 554 14.23 6.32 -43.39
N HIS A 555 13.28 6.31 -44.28
CA HIS A 555 13.04 5.24 -45.26
C HIS A 555 12.92 3.85 -44.63
N LEU A 556 12.40 3.75 -43.40
CA LEU A 556 12.04 2.49 -42.74
C LEU A 556 10.69 1.99 -43.23
N PRO A 557 10.33 0.69 -43.03
CA PRO A 557 8.98 0.19 -43.26
C PRO A 557 7.94 0.95 -42.42
N ASP A 558 6.67 0.96 -42.85
CA ASP A 558 5.61 1.65 -42.13
C ASP A 558 5.32 0.97 -40.78
N PRO A 559 5.26 1.74 -39.66
CA PRO A 559 4.95 1.19 -38.36
C PRO A 559 3.48 0.86 -38.23
N GLN A 560 3.16 -0.20 -37.50
CA GLN A 560 1.80 -0.65 -37.25
C GLN A 560 1.09 0.16 -36.17
N VAL A 561 1.85 0.87 -35.32
CA VAL A 561 1.30 1.73 -34.26
C VAL A 561 2.17 2.96 -34.03
N TRP A 562 1.51 4.06 -33.77
CA TRP A 562 2.09 5.32 -33.33
C TRP A 562 1.57 5.68 -31.96
N ILE A 563 2.46 5.88 -31.00
CA ILE A 563 2.14 6.45 -29.69
C ILE A 563 2.74 7.85 -29.66
N THR A 564 1.90 8.86 -29.78
CA THR A 564 2.32 10.24 -29.98
C THR A 564 1.95 11.14 -28.81
N GLN A 565 2.44 12.39 -28.82
CA GLN A 565 2.17 13.40 -27.82
C GLN A 565 2.44 12.90 -26.38
N ALA A 566 3.61 12.27 -26.16
CA ALA A 566 4.05 11.73 -24.88
C ALA A 566 3.09 10.66 -24.28
N GLY A 567 2.47 9.85 -25.14
CA GLY A 567 1.57 8.77 -24.74
C GLY A 567 0.09 9.16 -24.64
N THR A 568 -0.29 10.38 -25.04
CA THR A 568 -1.70 10.80 -24.97
C THR A 568 -2.51 10.41 -26.20
N GLN A 569 -1.87 10.01 -27.29
CA GLN A 569 -2.55 9.56 -28.50
C GLN A 569 -1.96 8.24 -29.02
N ILE A 570 -2.83 7.36 -29.46
CA ILE A 570 -2.49 6.07 -30.10
C ILE A 570 -3.17 6.04 -31.45
N HIS A 571 -2.40 5.76 -32.52
CA HIS A 571 -2.90 5.63 -33.90
C HIS A 571 -2.41 4.31 -34.49
N TYR A 572 -3.21 3.70 -35.36
CA TYR A 572 -2.92 2.41 -35.97
C TYR A 572 -2.61 2.57 -37.48
N GLY A 573 -1.42 2.12 -37.89
CA GLY A 573 -0.99 2.18 -39.27
C GLY A 573 -1.07 3.60 -39.88
N GLU A 574 -1.84 3.74 -40.95
CA GLU A 574 -2.05 5.00 -41.65
C GLU A 574 -3.21 5.84 -41.10
N GLU A 575 -3.95 5.35 -40.12
CA GLU A 575 -5.09 6.05 -39.53
C GLU A 575 -4.68 7.39 -38.93
N GLU A 576 -5.39 8.45 -39.25
CA GLU A 576 -5.18 9.77 -38.64
C GLU A 576 -5.92 9.90 -37.31
N GLN A 577 -7.03 9.19 -37.16
CA GLN A 577 -7.87 9.25 -35.97
C GLN A 577 -7.21 8.48 -34.82
N ALA A 578 -7.08 9.14 -33.68
CA ALA A 578 -6.57 8.52 -32.49
C ALA A 578 -7.59 7.53 -31.89
N ASP A 579 -7.08 6.50 -31.15
CA ASP A 579 -7.92 5.53 -30.46
C ASP A 579 -8.83 6.23 -29.45
N ARG A 580 -10.14 6.20 -29.73
CA ARG A 580 -11.17 6.88 -28.92
C ARG A 580 -11.33 6.28 -27.53
N PHE A 581 -11.03 4.99 -27.35
CA PHE A 581 -11.15 4.35 -26.05
C PHE A 581 -10.00 4.75 -25.13
N TRP A 582 -8.80 4.88 -25.70
CA TRP A 582 -7.68 5.46 -24.97
C TRP A 582 -7.97 6.91 -24.57
N GLN A 583 -8.45 7.72 -25.50
CA GLN A 583 -8.82 9.11 -25.21
C GLN A 583 -9.90 9.20 -24.13
N ALA A 584 -10.94 8.37 -24.16
CA ALA A 584 -11.97 8.32 -23.13
C ALA A 584 -11.39 7.94 -21.74
N GLN A 585 -10.41 7.04 -21.71
CA GLN A 585 -9.78 6.62 -20.45
C GLN A 585 -8.95 7.74 -19.81
N ILE A 586 -8.22 8.53 -20.61
CA ILE A 586 -7.34 9.58 -20.11
C ILE A 586 -8.05 10.92 -19.90
N SER A 587 -9.26 11.12 -20.48
CA SER A 587 -10.02 12.38 -20.37
C SER A 587 -10.65 12.59 -19.00
N VAL A 588 -10.71 11.56 -18.17
CA VAL A 588 -11.32 11.63 -16.82
C VAL A 588 -10.56 12.67 -15.98
N ASP A 589 -11.29 13.63 -15.43
CA ASP A 589 -10.79 14.73 -14.59
C ASP A 589 -9.79 15.68 -15.29
N TRP A 590 -9.62 15.58 -16.63
CA TRP A 590 -8.72 16.44 -17.36
C TRP A 590 -9.38 17.78 -17.73
N GLN A 591 -8.76 18.88 -17.33
CA GLN A 591 -9.22 20.25 -17.56
C GLN A 591 -8.08 21.08 -18.13
N ARG A 592 -7.90 21.02 -19.44
CA ARG A 592 -6.77 21.63 -20.14
C ARG A 592 -6.65 23.14 -19.86
N GLU A 593 -7.75 23.88 -20.04
CA GLU A 593 -7.81 25.34 -19.86
C GLU A 593 -7.49 25.74 -18.43
N SER A 594 -7.97 24.98 -17.45
CA SER A 594 -7.68 25.22 -16.03
C SER A 594 -6.20 24.98 -15.71
N VAL A 595 -5.57 23.99 -16.36
CA VAL A 595 -4.12 23.72 -16.21
C VAL A 595 -3.32 24.91 -16.78
N GLU A 596 -3.63 25.38 -17.99
CA GLU A 596 -2.95 26.54 -18.58
C GLU A 596 -3.11 27.80 -17.74
N GLN A 597 -4.32 28.06 -17.24
CA GLN A 597 -4.59 29.21 -16.39
C GLN A 597 -3.83 29.14 -15.07
N THR A 598 -3.84 27.98 -14.41
CA THR A 598 -3.15 27.78 -13.13
C THR A 598 -1.64 27.96 -13.22
N LEU A 599 -1.04 27.59 -14.35
CA LEU A 599 0.40 27.67 -14.57
C LEU A 599 0.85 28.98 -15.23
N SER A 600 -0.07 29.85 -15.67
CA SER A 600 0.24 31.13 -16.33
C SER A 600 1.04 32.08 -15.41
N ASP A 601 0.84 32.00 -14.09
CA ASP A 601 1.54 32.83 -13.10
C ASP A 601 3.00 32.42 -12.87
N LEU A 602 3.46 31.32 -13.47
CA LEU A 602 4.83 30.81 -13.37
C LEU A 602 5.72 31.26 -14.53
N GLY A 603 5.40 32.37 -15.20
CA GLY A 603 6.10 32.89 -16.38
C GLY A 603 7.61 33.08 -16.22
N ASP A 604 8.09 33.32 -14.99
CA ASP A 604 9.53 33.43 -14.68
C ASP A 604 10.27 32.08 -14.71
N HIS A 605 9.53 30.96 -14.75
CA HIS A 605 10.10 29.61 -14.71
C HIS A 605 9.80 28.80 -15.95
N ILE A 606 8.61 28.99 -16.55
CA ILE A 606 8.11 28.22 -17.69
C ILE A 606 7.47 29.12 -18.73
N LYS A 607 7.65 28.77 -19.99
CA LYS A 607 7.06 29.48 -21.14
C LYS A 607 6.24 28.53 -21.98
N LEU A 608 4.97 28.85 -22.24
CA LEU A 608 4.10 28.04 -23.09
C LEU A 608 4.72 27.88 -24.49
N GLN A 609 4.79 26.64 -24.97
CA GLN A 609 5.28 26.34 -26.31
C GLN A 609 4.27 26.76 -27.39
N LYS A 610 4.74 26.85 -28.65
CA LYS A 610 3.92 27.19 -29.80
C LYS A 610 2.74 26.21 -29.98
N PRO A 611 1.63 26.64 -30.61
CA PRO A 611 0.44 25.80 -30.83
C PRO A 611 0.71 24.43 -31.47
N GLU A 612 1.70 24.36 -32.34
CA GLU A 612 2.12 23.11 -33.01
C GLU A 612 2.66 22.03 -32.07
N HIS A 613 3.04 22.37 -30.82
CA HIS A 613 3.51 21.44 -29.81
C HIS A 613 2.44 21.13 -28.76
N GLN A 614 1.29 21.79 -28.86
CA GLN A 614 0.18 21.58 -27.92
C GLN A 614 -0.72 20.43 -28.38
N GLY A 615 -1.54 19.90 -27.46
CA GLY A 615 -2.51 18.84 -27.75
C GLY A 615 -3.74 18.93 -26.88
N GLN A 616 -4.80 18.23 -27.24
CA GLN A 616 -6.02 18.16 -26.44
C GLN A 616 -5.74 17.66 -25.00
N PHE A 617 -4.86 16.66 -24.89
CA PHE A 617 -4.48 16.03 -23.61
C PHE A 617 -3.03 16.33 -23.23
N LYS A 618 -2.48 17.43 -23.70
CA LYS A 618 -1.11 17.84 -23.40
C LYS A 618 -0.97 19.35 -23.41
N VAL A 619 -0.39 19.91 -22.35
CA VAL A 619 0.06 21.31 -22.29
C VAL A 619 1.57 21.32 -22.17
N SER A 620 2.25 21.89 -23.18
CA SER A 620 3.71 21.87 -23.28
C SER A 620 4.33 23.22 -22.99
N TYR A 621 5.37 23.22 -22.15
CA TYR A 621 6.14 24.39 -21.78
C TYR A 621 7.62 24.20 -22.08
N LEU A 622 8.34 25.30 -22.27
CA LEU A 622 9.79 25.37 -22.25
C LEU A 622 10.24 25.90 -20.89
N LEU A 623 11.24 25.28 -20.29
CA LEU A 623 11.79 25.74 -19.03
C LEU A 623 12.78 26.91 -19.28
N GLU A 624 12.77 27.92 -18.41
CA GLU A 624 13.78 29.00 -18.40
C GLU A 624 15.14 28.52 -17.88
N GLN A 625 15.12 27.50 -17.01
CA GLN A 625 16.32 26.82 -16.52
C GLN A 625 16.14 25.30 -16.63
N PRO A 626 17.16 24.57 -17.15
CA PRO A 626 17.04 23.12 -17.35
C PRO A 626 17.00 22.38 -16.02
N GLY A 627 16.24 21.29 -15.97
CA GLY A 627 16.25 20.35 -14.87
C GLY A 627 14.96 20.29 -14.05
N PRO A 628 14.93 19.39 -13.05
CA PRO A 628 13.70 19.04 -12.34
C PRO A 628 13.31 20.01 -11.21
N SER A 629 14.09 21.07 -10.96
CA SER A 629 13.90 21.98 -9.81
C SER A 629 12.53 22.64 -9.75
N VAL A 630 11.89 22.87 -10.90
CA VAL A 630 10.56 23.49 -11.02
C VAL A 630 9.40 22.51 -10.75
N LEU A 631 9.62 21.21 -10.86
CA LEU A 631 8.54 20.20 -10.74
C LEU A 631 7.78 20.25 -9.40
N PRO A 632 8.46 20.42 -8.23
CA PRO A 632 7.74 20.52 -6.96
C PRO A 632 6.78 21.70 -6.92
N LEU A 633 7.19 22.86 -7.46
CA LEU A 633 6.37 24.06 -7.52
C LEU A 633 5.15 23.86 -8.42
N ILE A 634 5.33 23.25 -9.60
CA ILE A 634 4.25 22.97 -10.53
C ILE A 634 3.25 21.97 -9.91
N ARG A 635 3.74 20.88 -9.30
CA ARG A 635 2.90 19.92 -8.60
C ARG A 635 2.11 20.58 -7.47
N GLN A 636 2.74 21.46 -6.71
CA GLN A 636 2.07 22.20 -5.64
C GLN A 636 0.95 23.10 -6.20
N ARG A 637 1.21 23.86 -7.27
CA ARG A 637 0.21 24.74 -7.88
C ARG A 637 -1.00 23.98 -8.42
N LEU A 638 -0.76 22.90 -9.18
CA LEU A 638 -1.84 22.05 -9.70
C LEU A 638 -2.71 21.48 -8.56
N ARG A 639 -2.08 20.98 -7.48
CA ARG A 639 -2.79 20.45 -6.31
C ARG A 639 -3.61 21.53 -5.59
N GLN A 640 -3.06 22.73 -5.40
CA GLN A 640 -3.78 23.84 -4.74
C GLN A 640 -5.01 24.28 -5.51
N SER A 641 -5.01 24.09 -6.83
CA SER A 641 -6.17 24.33 -7.71
C SER A 641 -7.09 23.13 -7.89
N GLY A 642 -6.87 22.04 -7.17
CA GLY A 642 -7.66 20.80 -7.29
C GLY A 642 -7.51 20.10 -8.64
N LEU A 643 -6.43 20.36 -9.38
CA LEU A 643 -6.19 19.79 -10.71
C LEU A 643 -5.36 18.52 -10.62
N HIS A 644 -5.94 17.41 -11.08
CA HIS A 644 -5.28 16.11 -11.16
C HIS A 644 -4.54 15.97 -12.49
N ALA A 645 -3.33 16.53 -12.55
CA ALA A 645 -2.49 16.52 -13.74
C ALA A 645 -1.06 16.06 -13.40
N ARG A 646 -0.39 15.52 -14.42
CA ARG A 646 0.93 14.92 -14.32
C ARG A 646 1.98 15.74 -15.07
N PRO A 647 2.85 16.49 -14.40
CA PRO A 647 3.99 17.15 -15.02
C PRO A 647 5.11 16.14 -15.30
N GLN A 648 5.61 16.11 -16.52
CA GLN A 648 6.69 15.24 -17.01
C GLN A 648 7.75 16.06 -17.74
N LEU A 649 9.04 15.84 -17.41
CA LEU A 649 10.17 16.46 -18.10
C LEU A 649 10.64 15.59 -19.27
N ARG A 650 11.04 16.26 -20.37
CA ARG A 650 11.76 15.68 -21.50
C ARG A 650 13.00 16.49 -21.82
N CYS A 651 14.12 15.83 -22.08
CA CYS A 651 15.40 16.45 -22.47
C CYS A 651 15.82 17.62 -21.55
N HIS A 652 15.47 17.60 -20.29
CA HIS A 652 15.74 18.63 -19.26
C HIS A 652 15.16 20.04 -19.53
N TRP A 653 14.65 20.31 -20.73
CA TRP A 653 14.17 21.64 -21.16
C TRP A 653 12.67 21.70 -21.40
N PHE A 654 12.04 20.57 -21.69
CA PHE A 654 10.63 20.52 -22.04
C PHE A 654 9.81 19.94 -20.89
N LEU A 655 8.77 20.67 -20.52
CA LEU A 655 7.79 20.23 -19.55
C LEU A 655 6.47 19.96 -20.28
N ASP A 656 6.00 18.73 -20.22
CA ASP A 656 4.67 18.36 -20.65
C ASP A 656 3.78 18.12 -19.42
N VAL A 657 2.61 18.76 -19.38
CA VAL A 657 1.58 18.50 -18.35
C VAL A 657 0.49 17.68 -19.01
N LEU A 658 0.28 16.48 -18.48
CA LEU A 658 -0.59 15.44 -19.06
C LEU A 658 -1.74 15.11 -18.08
N PRO A 659 -2.84 14.48 -18.54
CA PRO A 659 -3.82 13.86 -17.64
C PRO A 659 -3.13 12.88 -16.69
N MET A 660 -3.65 12.75 -15.48
CA MET A 660 -3.07 11.84 -14.45
C MET A 660 -2.98 10.39 -14.94
N ARG A 661 -3.90 9.97 -15.80
CA ARG A 661 -3.98 8.62 -16.36
C ARG A 661 -3.14 8.40 -17.62
N ALA A 662 -2.50 9.45 -18.15
CA ALA A 662 -1.74 9.38 -19.40
C ALA A 662 -0.24 9.26 -19.13
N SER A 663 0.40 8.31 -19.79
CA SER A 663 1.85 8.21 -19.98
C SER A 663 2.13 7.23 -21.11
N LEU A 664 3.35 7.23 -21.61
CA LEU A 664 3.80 6.26 -22.59
C LEU A 664 3.70 4.82 -22.05
N SER A 665 4.08 4.62 -20.78
CA SER A 665 3.98 3.33 -20.10
C SER A 665 2.53 2.82 -19.99
N GLU A 666 1.57 3.70 -19.68
CA GLU A 666 0.15 3.32 -19.62
C GLU A 666 -0.46 3.11 -21.00
N ALA A 667 -0.04 3.87 -22.02
CA ALA A 667 -0.45 3.63 -23.40
C ALA A 667 -0.04 2.23 -23.89
N ILE A 668 1.17 1.79 -23.54
CA ILE A 668 1.66 0.43 -23.88
C ILE A 668 0.84 -0.64 -23.14
N ARG A 669 0.51 -0.43 -21.88
CA ARG A 669 -0.33 -1.35 -21.10
C ARG A 669 -1.77 -1.40 -21.63
N PHE A 670 -2.29 -0.27 -22.06
CA PHE A 670 -3.58 -0.19 -22.76
C PHE A 670 -3.55 -1.01 -24.06
N LEU A 671 -2.50 -0.88 -24.88
CA LEU A 671 -2.34 -1.69 -26.12
C LEU A 671 -2.30 -3.19 -25.80
N SER A 672 -1.53 -3.59 -24.79
CA SER A 672 -1.47 -4.98 -24.32
C SER A 672 -2.86 -5.51 -23.93
N LEU A 673 -3.61 -4.75 -23.16
CA LEU A 673 -4.96 -5.12 -22.74
C LEU A 673 -5.94 -5.16 -23.92
N ARG A 674 -5.91 -4.14 -24.75
CA ARG A 674 -6.82 -3.93 -25.89
C ARG A 674 -6.72 -5.06 -26.92
N TRP A 675 -5.51 -5.51 -27.20
CA TRP A 675 -5.19 -6.44 -28.27
C TRP A 675 -4.77 -7.83 -27.77
N GLY A 676 -4.74 -8.06 -26.46
CA GLY A 676 -4.35 -9.35 -25.91
C GLY A 676 -2.87 -9.71 -26.09
N LEU A 677 -2.01 -8.72 -26.38
CA LEU A 677 -0.57 -8.92 -26.53
C LEU A 677 0.09 -8.98 -25.14
N PRO A 678 0.76 -10.07 -24.76
CA PRO A 678 1.45 -10.15 -23.47
C PRO A 678 2.51 -9.04 -23.32
N LEU A 679 2.57 -8.38 -22.18
CA LEU A 679 3.54 -7.31 -21.92
C LEU A 679 4.98 -7.81 -22.09
N GLU A 680 5.24 -9.06 -21.75
CA GLU A 680 6.56 -9.71 -21.91
C GLU A 680 7.01 -9.80 -23.36
N HIS A 681 6.09 -9.72 -24.31
CA HIS A 681 6.37 -9.73 -25.73
C HIS A 681 6.51 -8.33 -26.33
N ILE A 682 6.54 -7.30 -25.48
CA ILE A 682 6.78 -5.91 -25.91
C ILE A 682 8.21 -5.53 -25.51
N LEU A 683 8.97 -5.03 -26.49
CA LEU A 683 10.30 -4.46 -26.27
C LEU A 683 10.25 -2.96 -26.50
N VAL A 684 10.66 -2.21 -25.49
CA VAL A 684 10.72 -0.74 -25.52
C VAL A 684 12.14 -0.22 -25.49
N VAL A 685 12.35 0.98 -25.97
CA VAL A 685 13.64 1.69 -25.88
C VAL A 685 13.49 2.84 -24.90
N ALA A 686 14.46 3.00 -24.01
CA ALA A 686 14.49 4.04 -22.99
C ALA A 686 15.84 4.75 -23.00
N SER A 687 15.83 6.07 -22.90
CA SER A 687 17.03 6.89 -22.83
C SER A 687 16.86 8.16 -22.00
N GLN A 688 15.64 8.61 -21.75
CA GLN A 688 15.34 9.88 -21.10
C GLN A 688 14.74 9.67 -19.70
N GLN A 689 14.78 10.71 -18.87
CA GLN A 689 14.16 10.71 -17.53
C GLN A 689 12.67 10.32 -17.59
N GLY A 690 11.95 10.77 -18.61
CA GLY A 690 10.53 10.42 -18.80
C GLY A 690 10.26 8.93 -19.05
N ASP A 691 11.30 8.15 -19.38
CA ASP A 691 11.20 6.73 -19.71
C ASP A 691 11.35 5.82 -18.48
N ALA A 692 11.59 6.37 -17.29
CA ALA A 692 11.80 5.58 -16.07
C ALA A 692 10.65 4.59 -15.77
N GLU A 693 9.43 4.90 -16.20
CA GLU A 693 8.28 4.00 -16.05
C GLU A 693 8.23 2.89 -17.11
N LEU A 694 8.86 3.10 -18.28
CA LEU A 694 8.94 2.09 -19.35
C LEU A 694 9.78 0.89 -18.95
N VAL A 695 10.80 1.12 -18.13
CA VAL A 695 11.74 0.09 -17.67
C VAL A 695 11.27 -0.63 -16.41
N GLN A 696 10.02 -0.38 -15.97
CA GLN A 696 9.40 -1.04 -14.82
C GLN A 696 8.30 -2.01 -15.26
N GLY A 697 8.12 -3.09 -14.50
CA GLY A 697 7.09 -4.09 -14.77
C GLY A 697 7.51 -5.19 -15.74
N LEU A 698 6.58 -5.69 -16.54
CA LEU A 698 6.76 -6.86 -17.39
C LEU A 698 7.33 -6.59 -18.79
N PRO A 699 7.19 -5.40 -19.41
CA PRO A 699 7.83 -5.15 -20.70
C PRO A 699 9.34 -5.32 -20.65
N ALA A 700 9.94 -5.79 -21.74
CA ALA A 700 11.38 -5.79 -21.86
C ALA A 700 11.87 -4.40 -22.34
N ALA A 701 13.03 -3.96 -21.85
CA ALA A 701 13.56 -2.66 -22.20
C ALA A 701 15.03 -2.69 -22.61
N VAL A 702 15.40 -1.85 -23.56
CA VAL A 702 16.79 -1.52 -23.91
C VAL A 702 17.04 -0.10 -23.45
N VAL A 703 18.00 0.08 -22.55
CA VAL A 703 18.50 1.39 -22.13
C VAL A 703 19.80 1.66 -22.85
N THR A 704 19.84 2.73 -23.67
CA THR A 704 21.03 3.08 -24.48
C THR A 704 22.12 3.72 -23.62
N ALA A 705 23.38 3.68 -24.08
CA ALA A 705 24.52 4.15 -23.26
C ALA A 705 24.50 5.66 -22.97
N ASP A 706 23.80 6.44 -23.78
CA ASP A 706 23.60 7.88 -23.63
C ASP A 706 22.36 8.24 -22.80
N HIS A 707 21.89 7.32 -21.98
CA HIS A 707 20.69 7.52 -21.15
C HIS A 707 20.90 8.54 -20.02
N ASP A 708 19.80 9.09 -19.55
CA ASP A 708 19.75 9.94 -18.36
C ASP A 708 20.18 9.13 -17.11
N PRO A 709 21.06 9.64 -16.24
CA PRO A 709 21.54 8.95 -15.04
C PRO A 709 20.44 8.45 -14.09
N CYS A 710 19.24 9.02 -14.14
CA CYS A 710 18.12 8.53 -13.32
C CYS A 710 17.72 7.07 -13.65
N LEU A 711 18.03 6.58 -14.84
CA LEU A 711 17.77 5.20 -15.26
C LEU A 711 18.77 4.18 -14.67
N ASP A 712 19.91 4.63 -14.16
CA ASP A 712 20.90 3.73 -13.52
C ASP A 712 20.32 2.95 -12.33
N GLY A 713 19.35 3.56 -11.62
CA GLY A 713 18.60 2.89 -10.56
C GLY A 713 17.84 1.64 -11.00
N CYS A 714 17.62 1.45 -12.32
CA CYS A 714 16.88 0.32 -12.88
C CYS A 714 17.81 -0.86 -13.30
N ARG A 715 19.12 -0.78 -13.11
CA ARG A 715 20.07 -1.85 -13.47
C ARG A 715 19.81 -3.20 -12.80
N HIS A 716 19.09 -3.22 -11.71
CA HIS A 716 18.72 -4.45 -11.00
C HIS A 716 17.46 -5.14 -11.59
N GLN A 717 16.78 -4.53 -12.53
CA GLN A 717 15.59 -5.09 -13.16
C GLN A 717 15.97 -6.21 -14.14
N GLN A 718 15.32 -7.38 -14.04
CA GLN A 718 15.70 -8.58 -14.79
C GLN A 718 15.45 -8.46 -16.31
N ARG A 719 14.49 -7.62 -16.71
CA ARG A 719 14.04 -7.46 -18.10
C ARG A 719 14.57 -6.19 -18.76
N VAL A 720 15.57 -5.55 -18.16
CA VAL A 720 16.18 -4.32 -18.66
C VAL A 720 17.64 -4.61 -19.08
N TYR A 721 17.93 -4.38 -20.34
CA TYR A 721 19.28 -4.50 -20.88
C TYR A 721 19.89 -3.11 -21.03
N PHE A 722 20.99 -2.85 -20.38
CA PHE A 722 21.79 -1.64 -20.55
C PHE A 722 22.82 -1.87 -21.65
N ALA A 723 22.59 -1.23 -22.80
CA ALA A 723 23.48 -1.32 -23.94
C ALA A 723 24.78 -0.55 -23.69
N ASN A 724 25.87 -1.02 -24.30
CA ASN A 724 27.17 -0.35 -24.24
C ASN A 724 27.30 0.75 -25.31
N ARG A 725 26.34 0.84 -26.22
CA ARG A 725 26.31 1.76 -27.32
C ARG A 725 25.15 2.74 -27.23
N SER A 726 25.35 3.92 -27.82
CA SER A 726 24.39 5.02 -27.77
C SER A 726 23.37 4.94 -28.93
N ARG A 727 22.21 5.58 -28.76
CA ARG A 727 21.20 5.77 -29.80
C ARG A 727 20.86 4.46 -30.53
N LEU A 728 20.74 4.53 -31.88
CA LEU A 728 20.34 3.38 -32.70
C LEU A 728 21.29 2.18 -32.59
N MET A 729 22.59 2.40 -32.41
CA MET A 729 23.52 1.29 -32.16
C MET A 729 23.22 0.53 -30.87
N GLY A 730 22.81 1.25 -29.82
CA GLY A 730 22.37 0.63 -28.57
C GLY A 730 21.08 -0.19 -28.74
N VAL A 731 20.16 0.32 -29.56
CA VAL A 731 18.94 -0.42 -29.93
C VAL A 731 19.27 -1.73 -30.65
N LEU A 732 20.15 -1.67 -31.66
CA LEU A 732 20.59 -2.86 -32.41
C LEU A 732 21.28 -3.89 -31.52
N GLU A 733 22.13 -3.43 -30.56
CA GLU A 733 22.74 -4.28 -29.54
C GLU A 733 21.66 -4.97 -28.67
N GLY A 734 20.65 -4.23 -28.21
CA GLY A 734 19.53 -4.76 -27.43
C GLY A 734 18.67 -5.77 -28.21
N LEU A 735 18.37 -5.50 -29.49
CA LEU A 735 17.66 -6.44 -30.37
C LEU A 735 18.43 -7.76 -30.51
N GLN A 736 19.75 -7.70 -30.62
CA GLN A 736 20.63 -8.87 -30.66
C GLN A 736 20.65 -9.58 -29.30
N HIS A 737 20.76 -8.85 -28.19
CA HIS A 737 20.73 -9.41 -26.84
C HIS A 737 19.48 -10.24 -26.61
N TYR A 738 18.30 -9.70 -26.90
CA TYR A 738 17.02 -10.40 -26.73
C TYR A 738 16.71 -11.39 -27.85
N ARG A 739 17.47 -11.40 -28.96
CA ARG A 739 17.12 -12.11 -30.20
C ARG A 739 15.68 -11.83 -30.64
N PHE A 740 15.26 -10.57 -30.46
CA PHE A 740 13.85 -10.18 -30.52
C PHE A 740 13.22 -10.42 -31.89
N LEU A 741 13.97 -10.22 -32.96
CA LEU A 741 13.56 -10.42 -34.34
C LEU A 741 13.81 -11.84 -34.86
N ASN A 742 14.13 -12.79 -34.00
CA ASN A 742 14.35 -14.18 -34.35
C ASN A 742 13.16 -15.06 -33.99
N ALA A 743 12.98 -16.19 -34.69
CA ALA A 743 11.88 -17.13 -34.44
C ALA A 743 11.81 -17.60 -32.96
N ARG A 744 12.96 -17.69 -32.28
CA ARG A 744 13.05 -17.94 -30.83
C ARG A 744 13.71 -16.74 -30.16
N SER A 745 12.96 -16.00 -29.39
CA SER A 745 13.45 -14.90 -28.55
C SER A 745 13.97 -15.43 -27.21
N ARG A 746 14.77 -14.63 -26.52
CA ARG A 746 15.07 -14.87 -25.10
C ARG A 746 13.92 -14.47 -24.16
N LEU A 747 12.88 -13.81 -24.72
CA LEU A 747 11.71 -13.39 -24.00
C LEU A 747 10.59 -14.44 -23.98
N ASP A 748 10.65 -15.41 -24.92
CA ASP A 748 9.78 -16.57 -24.90
C ASP A 748 10.20 -17.51 -23.75
#